data_dcf6e05afa00ad7926956ac338d16dcc
#
_entry.id   dcf6e05afa00ad7926956ac338d16dcc
#
_cell.length_a   1.000
_cell.length_b   1.000
_cell.length_c   1.000
_cell.angle_alpha   90.00
_cell.angle_beta   90.00
_cell.angle_gamma   90.00
#
_symmetry.space_group_name_H-M   'P 1'
#
loop_
_entity.id
_entity.type
_entity.pdbx_description
1 polymer ?
#
loop_
_entity_poly.entity_id
_entity_poly.type
_entity_poly.pdbx_seq_one_letter_code
_entity_poly.pdbx_strand_id
1 'polypeptide(L)'
;AYAQDLPLVATNDVYFPKPDLYDAHDALICISERAYVDQTAPRRRLTPQHHFKTPAEMATLFADLPEAIENTVEIARRCAFAVSKHKPILPVFADDEVEELRRQAWDGLRARLAIIPHAVPVEEYEARLTFELGIIEQMGFPGYFLIVADFIKWAKDHGIPVGPGRGSGAGSLVAYALTITDLDPLRYSLLFERFLNPERVSMPDFDIDFCMDRREEVIRYVQEKYGAEKVGQIITFGALLSKAAVRDVGRVLQLPFGQVDRLSKMIPVEGVKPVSVTKALADEPRLREAAKEEVVGRLLDYAAKIEGLLRNASTHAAGVVIGDRPLDKLVPLYRDPASDMPATQFNMKWVEQAGLVKFDFLGLKTLTVIQNAVDLINGGGRPLHVAADGRQLYQPAEGAENQINAIPLDDKASYDLFASARTVAVFQVESSGMMDALRRMKPTCIEDIVALVALYRPGPMENIPTYCEVKNGQRPLESLHPTIDPILAETQGIIVYQEQVMQIAQVMAGYSLGGADLLRRAMGKKIAEEMAKERPKFVEGCKAQGIDAKKSGEVFDLLEKFANYGFNKSHAAAYAVVSYQTAWLKANHPVEFMAAVMNCDIHLTDKLAVYKREADRMGIETVPPCVNRSLATFSVKDGRIVYALGALKGVGVEAMRLITDARGDTPFRDMHDFARRVDMRRVGKRPLEMLARAGAFDQIEENRGRVLKSLDGLVAWSSAVQEAAASNQSSLFGGGEDLPPPRPVPAPIWLPAEKLGEEHAAVGFYLSGHPLDDYQPALRRKGVQTLAEVSAAAQDGALVAQLAGTVAHRQEKKSARGTRFAFVGLSDPTGLYEVTVFSDTLDAHRQHLEPGENVVLQVQVEPSGDQVKLLARGVTPLEQAVADAGANQLAVAIT
;
A
#
# COMPACT_ATOMS: atom_id res chain seq x y z
N ALA A 1 -37.41 38.97 -25.13
CA ALA A 1 -36.76 39.79 -24.07
C ALA A 1 -37.36 41.19 -24.06
N TYR A 2 -37.27 41.95 -25.10
CA TYR A 2 -37.77 43.36 -25.13
C TYR A 2 -39.24 43.55 -24.75
N ALA A 3 -40.11 42.62 -25.22
CA ALA A 3 -41.51 42.63 -24.89
C ALA A 3 -41.83 42.42 -23.41
N GLN A 4 -40.85 41.93 -22.64
CA GLN A 4 -40.93 41.62 -21.21
C GLN A 4 -39.97 42.48 -20.38
N ASP A 5 -39.33 43.45 -20.95
CA ASP A 5 -38.36 44.31 -20.34
C ASP A 5 -37.19 43.55 -19.64
N LEU A 6 -36.74 42.45 -20.30
CA LEU A 6 -35.65 41.62 -19.80
C LEU A 6 -34.33 42.08 -20.49
N PRO A 7 -33.30 42.39 -19.72
CA PRO A 7 -32.00 42.78 -20.26
C PRO A 7 -31.35 41.62 -20.99
N LEU A 8 -30.76 41.89 -22.14
CA LEU A 8 -29.97 40.94 -22.90
C LEU A 8 -28.51 40.96 -22.42
N VAL A 9 -27.80 39.84 -22.52
CA VAL A 9 -26.36 39.75 -22.26
C VAL A 9 -25.68 38.95 -23.36
N ALA A 10 -24.56 39.48 -23.85
CA ALA A 10 -23.74 38.83 -24.87
C ALA A 10 -22.84 37.77 -24.27
N THR A 11 -23.03 36.52 -24.67
CA THR A 11 -22.21 35.39 -24.22
C THR A 11 -21.62 34.61 -25.39
N ASN A 12 -20.54 33.91 -25.16
CA ASN A 12 -19.97 32.93 -26.05
C ASN A 12 -19.88 31.59 -25.32
N ASP A 13 -20.24 30.50 -26.03
CA ASP A 13 -20.13 29.14 -25.50
C ASP A 13 -18.66 28.70 -25.59
N VAL A 14 -17.89 28.93 -24.52
CA VAL A 14 -16.43 28.78 -24.49
C VAL A 14 -16.05 27.42 -23.93
N TYR A 15 -15.26 26.67 -24.70
CA TYR A 15 -14.72 25.36 -24.30
C TYR A 15 -13.20 25.32 -24.29
N PHE A 16 -12.50 26.17 -25.00
CA PHE A 16 -11.04 26.20 -25.05
C PHE A 16 -10.50 27.62 -25.21
N PRO A 17 -9.27 27.90 -24.71
CA PRO A 17 -8.73 29.26 -24.67
C PRO A 17 -8.42 29.89 -26.03
N LYS A 18 -7.95 29.07 -27.01
CA LYS A 18 -7.48 29.57 -28.32
C LYS A 18 -7.98 28.67 -29.46
N PRO A 19 -8.12 29.19 -30.67
CA PRO A 19 -8.58 28.41 -31.83
C PRO A 19 -7.73 27.21 -32.18
N ASP A 20 -6.40 27.25 -31.94
CA ASP A 20 -5.45 26.20 -32.22
C ASP A 20 -5.57 24.97 -31.27
N LEU A 21 -6.40 25.08 -30.26
CA LEU A 21 -6.74 23.96 -29.35
C LEU A 21 -7.97 23.16 -29.80
N TYR A 22 -8.65 23.60 -30.88
CA TYR A 22 -9.89 22.96 -31.34
C TYR A 22 -9.74 21.45 -31.56
N ASP A 23 -8.73 21.04 -32.32
CA ASP A 23 -8.53 19.61 -32.64
C ASP A 23 -8.18 18.77 -31.41
N ALA A 24 -7.36 19.30 -30.52
CA ALA A 24 -7.02 18.64 -29.26
C ALA A 24 -8.24 18.56 -28.33
N HIS A 25 -9.09 19.56 -28.34
CA HIS A 25 -10.35 19.54 -27.59
C HIS A 25 -11.35 18.56 -28.19
N ASP A 26 -11.42 18.44 -29.54
CA ASP A 26 -12.24 17.42 -30.20
C ASP A 26 -11.81 16.00 -29.82
N ALA A 27 -10.48 15.75 -29.72
CA ALA A 27 -9.96 14.51 -29.17
C ALA A 27 -10.38 14.29 -27.70
N LEU A 28 -10.42 15.36 -26.88
CA LEU A 28 -10.89 15.29 -25.50
C LEU A 28 -12.38 14.91 -25.39
N ILE A 29 -13.23 15.43 -26.28
CA ILE A 29 -14.64 15.03 -26.40
C ILE A 29 -14.73 13.52 -26.71
N CYS A 30 -13.92 13.06 -27.70
CA CYS A 30 -13.87 11.63 -28.05
C CYS A 30 -13.43 10.75 -26.89
N ILE A 31 -12.47 11.20 -26.06
CA ILE A 31 -12.05 10.49 -24.85
C ILE A 31 -13.23 10.34 -23.88
N SER A 32 -13.99 11.39 -23.65
CA SER A 32 -15.13 11.42 -22.73
C SER A 32 -16.30 10.56 -23.23
N GLU A 33 -16.61 10.64 -24.51
CA GLU A 33 -17.77 9.95 -25.12
C GLU A 33 -17.45 8.54 -25.64
N ARG A 34 -16.19 8.07 -25.46
CA ARG A 34 -15.69 6.79 -26.00
C ARG A 34 -15.83 6.68 -27.53
N ALA A 35 -15.74 7.81 -28.22
CA ALA A 35 -15.79 7.95 -29.66
C ALA A 35 -14.38 7.97 -30.27
N TYR A 36 -14.31 8.01 -31.61
CA TYR A 36 -13.05 8.17 -32.34
C TYR A 36 -13.05 9.48 -33.13
N VAL A 37 -11.88 10.10 -33.27
CA VAL A 37 -11.75 11.41 -33.94
C VAL A 37 -12.23 11.33 -35.39
N ASP A 38 -11.83 10.32 -36.11
CA ASP A 38 -12.11 10.14 -37.55
C ASP A 38 -13.30 9.19 -37.83
N GLN A 39 -14.18 8.93 -36.83
CA GLN A 39 -15.37 8.10 -37.06
C GLN A 39 -16.38 8.76 -37.98
N THR A 40 -17.03 7.95 -38.85
CA THR A 40 -18.05 8.42 -39.76
C THR A 40 -19.46 8.52 -39.15
N ALA A 41 -19.72 7.75 -38.08
CA ALA A 41 -20.96 7.83 -37.33
C ALA A 41 -21.11 9.20 -36.66
N PRO A 42 -22.39 9.72 -36.57
CA PRO A 42 -22.61 11.01 -35.89
C PRO A 42 -22.07 11.01 -34.45
N ARG A 43 -21.42 12.09 -34.09
CA ARG A 43 -20.91 12.35 -32.73
C ARG A 43 -20.96 13.84 -32.42
N ARG A 44 -20.83 14.20 -31.16
CA ARG A 44 -20.70 15.59 -30.75
C ARG A 44 -19.41 16.18 -31.32
N ARG A 45 -19.54 17.30 -31.97
CA ARG A 45 -18.44 18.18 -32.42
C ARG A 45 -18.80 19.61 -32.13
N LEU A 46 -17.80 20.38 -31.73
CA LEU A 46 -17.86 21.81 -31.64
C LEU A 46 -17.35 22.44 -32.93
N THR A 47 -17.21 23.73 -32.96
CA THR A 47 -16.56 24.49 -34.03
C THR A 47 -15.39 25.30 -33.49
N PRO A 48 -14.42 25.72 -34.30
CA PRO A 48 -13.33 26.57 -33.86
C PRO A 48 -13.79 27.91 -33.21
N GLN A 49 -15.06 28.25 -33.38
CA GLN A 49 -15.65 29.48 -32.80
C GLN A 49 -15.94 29.37 -31.28
N HIS A 50 -15.83 28.18 -30.68
CA HIS A 50 -16.02 27.97 -29.24
C HIS A 50 -14.74 28.33 -28.43
N HIS A 51 -13.81 29.09 -29.00
CA HIS A 51 -12.67 29.60 -28.27
C HIS A 51 -13.05 30.84 -27.43
N PHE A 52 -12.19 31.16 -26.44
CA PHE A 52 -12.34 32.35 -25.62
C PHE A 52 -12.02 33.60 -26.48
N LYS A 53 -13.04 34.36 -26.87
CA LYS A 53 -12.96 35.52 -27.73
C LYS A 53 -12.48 36.75 -26.97
N THR A 54 -11.72 37.60 -27.65
CA THR A 54 -11.33 38.93 -27.15
C THR A 54 -12.53 39.88 -27.06
N PRO A 55 -12.48 40.92 -26.22
CA PRO A 55 -13.53 41.93 -26.16
C PRO A 55 -13.85 42.54 -27.53
N ALA A 56 -12.86 42.77 -28.40
CA ALA A 56 -13.05 43.31 -29.76
C ALA A 56 -13.80 42.33 -30.66
N GLU A 57 -13.49 41.03 -30.61
CA GLU A 57 -14.20 40.01 -31.36
C GLU A 57 -15.68 39.89 -30.88
N MET A 58 -15.92 39.97 -29.58
CA MET A 58 -17.27 39.97 -29.02
C MET A 58 -18.05 41.20 -29.42
N ALA A 59 -17.46 42.40 -29.35
CA ALA A 59 -18.08 43.63 -29.79
C ALA A 59 -18.45 43.59 -31.29
N THR A 60 -17.59 42.98 -32.11
CA THR A 60 -17.88 42.78 -33.54
C THR A 60 -19.02 41.79 -33.76
N LEU A 61 -19.05 40.71 -33.01
CA LEU A 61 -20.05 39.64 -33.12
C LEU A 61 -21.45 40.13 -32.73
N PHE A 62 -21.55 41.07 -31.77
CA PHE A 62 -22.79 41.64 -31.26
C PHE A 62 -22.95 43.11 -31.62
N ALA A 63 -22.42 43.56 -32.79
CA ALA A 63 -22.48 44.95 -33.23
C ALA A 63 -23.90 45.49 -33.38
N ASP A 64 -24.87 44.60 -33.63
CA ASP A 64 -26.30 44.89 -33.72
C ASP A 64 -27.01 44.96 -32.36
N LEU A 65 -26.35 44.55 -31.27
CA LEU A 65 -26.89 44.47 -29.89
C LEU A 65 -25.91 45.08 -28.88
N PRO A 66 -25.51 46.33 -29.01
CA PRO A 66 -24.46 46.94 -28.14
C PRO A 66 -24.82 46.91 -26.66
N GLU A 67 -26.11 47.05 -26.31
CA GLU A 67 -26.58 47.00 -24.93
C GLU A 67 -26.31 45.62 -24.29
N ALA A 68 -26.29 44.56 -25.07
CA ALA A 68 -25.99 43.23 -24.58
C ALA A 68 -24.50 43.09 -24.15
N ILE A 69 -23.61 43.84 -24.84
CA ILE A 69 -22.19 43.96 -24.44
C ILE A 69 -22.06 44.81 -23.18
N GLU A 70 -22.77 45.96 -23.10
CA GLU A 70 -22.72 46.81 -21.90
C GLU A 70 -23.20 46.05 -20.65
N ASN A 71 -24.27 45.26 -20.78
CA ASN A 71 -24.80 44.45 -19.67
C ASN A 71 -23.79 43.43 -19.16
N THR A 72 -22.78 42.95 -19.94
CA THR A 72 -21.73 42.07 -19.43
C THR A 72 -20.90 42.73 -18.34
N VAL A 73 -20.62 44.06 -18.49
CA VAL A 73 -19.88 44.86 -17.50
C VAL A 73 -20.73 45.05 -16.24
N GLU A 74 -22.03 45.29 -16.41
CA GLU A 74 -22.94 45.46 -15.28
C GLU A 74 -23.05 44.14 -14.44
N ILE A 75 -23.15 43.00 -15.11
CA ILE A 75 -23.11 41.71 -14.45
C ILE A 75 -21.77 41.47 -13.74
N ALA A 76 -20.66 41.81 -14.39
CA ALA A 76 -19.33 41.70 -13.79
C ALA A 76 -19.21 42.54 -12.51
N ARG A 77 -19.74 43.77 -12.50
CA ARG A 77 -19.78 44.62 -11.31
C ARG A 77 -20.63 44.00 -10.20
N ARG A 78 -21.81 43.49 -10.50
CA ARG A 78 -22.72 42.87 -9.55
C ARG A 78 -22.15 41.56 -8.97
N CYS A 79 -21.33 40.81 -9.74
CA CYS A 79 -20.67 39.59 -9.34
C CYS A 79 -19.23 39.81 -8.82
N ALA A 80 -18.83 41.05 -8.56
CA ALA A 80 -17.50 41.41 -8.08
C ALA A 80 -17.30 40.90 -6.65
N PHE A 81 -16.77 39.64 -6.54
CA PHE A 81 -16.45 38.99 -5.28
C PHE A 81 -15.05 38.40 -5.35
N ALA A 82 -14.25 38.61 -4.32
CA ALA A 82 -12.93 37.98 -4.19
C ALA A 82 -12.90 37.06 -2.97
N VAL A 83 -12.37 35.86 -3.19
CA VAL A 83 -12.16 34.89 -2.10
C VAL A 83 -11.04 35.41 -1.19
N SER A 84 -11.28 35.47 0.11
CA SER A 84 -10.30 35.86 1.12
C SER A 84 -9.77 34.66 1.89
N LYS A 85 -8.55 34.81 2.44
CA LYS A 85 -8.00 33.83 3.37
C LYS A 85 -8.61 34.02 4.75
N HIS A 86 -8.89 32.91 5.41
CA HIS A 86 -9.42 32.89 6.78
C HIS A 86 -8.40 32.26 7.74
N LYS A 87 -8.50 32.65 9.02
CA LYS A 87 -7.77 31.96 10.10
C LYS A 87 -8.35 30.56 10.29
N PRO A 88 -7.56 29.61 10.85
CA PRO A 88 -8.05 28.27 11.16
C PRO A 88 -9.33 28.31 12.02
N ILE A 89 -10.33 27.55 11.60
CA ILE A 89 -11.64 27.41 12.24
C ILE A 89 -11.73 25.99 12.78
N LEU A 90 -12.00 25.85 14.07
CA LEU A 90 -12.22 24.57 14.74
C LEU A 90 -13.52 24.64 15.55
N PRO A 91 -14.26 23.53 15.68
CA PRO A 91 -15.35 23.46 16.62
C PRO A 91 -14.80 23.60 18.05
N VAL A 92 -15.59 24.21 18.94
CA VAL A 92 -15.28 24.30 20.37
C VAL A 92 -15.45 22.91 20.99
N PHE A 93 -14.41 22.40 21.65
CA PHE A 93 -14.41 21.09 22.29
C PHE A 93 -14.94 21.15 23.74
N ALA A 94 -14.55 22.19 24.49
CA ALA A 94 -14.92 22.42 25.88
C ALA A 94 -15.04 23.92 26.18
N ASP A 95 -15.73 24.31 27.25
CA ASP A 95 -15.87 25.69 27.66
C ASP A 95 -14.53 26.36 27.95
N ASP A 96 -13.58 25.63 28.55
CA ASP A 96 -12.17 25.99 28.74
C ASP A 96 -11.28 24.88 28.19
N GLU A 97 -10.88 25.03 26.94
CA GLU A 97 -10.03 24.05 26.25
C GLU A 97 -8.60 23.97 26.82
N VAL A 98 -8.10 25.07 27.40
CA VAL A 98 -6.75 25.11 27.99
C VAL A 98 -6.73 24.27 29.26
N GLU A 99 -7.69 24.48 30.17
CA GLU A 99 -7.77 23.73 31.40
C GLU A 99 -8.08 22.25 31.16
N GLU A 100 -8.98 21.96 30.22
CA GLU A 100 -9.29 20.58 29.84
C GLU A 100 -8.10 19.86 29.24
N LEU A 101 -7.31 20.50 28.37
CA LEU A 101 -6.08 19.94 27.82
C LEU A 101 -5.07 19.64 28.92
N ARG A 102 -4.83 20.57 29.82
CA ARG A 102 -3.94 20.41 30.96
C ARG A 102 -4.35 19.23 31.83
N ARG A 103 -5.62 19.18 32.24
CA ARG A 103 -6.17 18.09 33.04
C ARG A 103 -5.93 16.73 32.39
N GLN A 104 -6.34 16.58 31.10
CA GLN A 104 -6.21 15.30 30.38
C GLN A 104 -4.74 14.91 30.17
N ALA A 105 -3.86 15.87 29.86
CA ALA A 105 -2.44 15.60 29.64
C ALA A 105 -1.71 15.16 30.94
N TRP A 106 -1.99 15.82 32.07
CA TRP A 106 -1.43 15.41 33.36
C TRP A 106 -1.93 14.06 33.84
N ASP A 107 -3.24 13.80 33.71
CA ASP A 107 -3.83 12.51 34.10
C ASP A 107 -3.29 11.40 33.20
N GLY A 108 -3.19 11.66 31.91
CA GLY A 108 -2.63 10.70 30.94
C GLY A 108 -1.13 10.43 31.16
N LEU A 109 -0.33 11.44 31.45
CA LEU A 109 1.09 11.23 31.76
C LEU A 109 1.27 10.35 33.02
N ARG A 110 0.52 10.63 34.08
CA ARG A 110 0.56 9.78 35.29
C ARG A 110 0.19 8.34 35.01
N ALA A 111 -0.87 8.14 34.20
CA ALA A 111 -1.27 6.80 33.79
C ALA A 111 -0.18 6.08 32.98
N ARG A 112 0.47 6.78 32.04
CA ARG A 112 1.58 6.22 31.25
C ARG A 112 2.75 5.85 32.14
N LEU A 113 3.23 6.76 32.98
CA LEU A 113 4.37 6.54 33.88
C LEU A 113 4.15 5.40 34.89
N ALA A 114 2.91 5.08 35.23
CA ALA A 114 2.59 3.95 36.08
C ALA A 114 2.85 2.58 35.45
N ILE A 115 2.93 2.47 34.13
CA ILE A 115 2.99 1.20 33.41
C ILE A 115 4.23 1.03 32.51
N ILE A 116 4.95 2.10 32.17
CA ILE A 116 6.13 2.03 31.31
C ILE A 116 7.43 2.03 32.11
N PRO A 117 8.53 1.44 31.57
CA PRO A 117 9.88 1.72 32.06
C PRO A 117 10.23 3.20 31.79
N HIS A 118 10.69 3.91 32.81
CA HIS A 118 11.08 5.30 32.65
C HIS A 118 12.41 5.40 31.91
N ALA A 119 12.44 6.13 30.81
CA ALA A 119 13.68 6.39 30.06
C ALA A 119 14.55 7.45 30.73
N VAL A 120 13.92 8.38 31.45
CA VAL A 120 14.54 9.49 32.20
C VAL A 120 13.84 9.65 33.56
N PRO A 121 14.36 10.43 34.51
CA PRO A 121 13.66 10.75 35.75
C PRO A 121 12.28 11.37 35.50
N VAL A 122 11.32 11.11 36.42
CA VAL A 122 9.93 11.60 36.29
C VAL A 122 9.86 13.11 36.16
N GLU A 123 10.73 13.81 36.84
CA GLU A 123 10.82 15.27 36.83
C GLU A 123 11.14 15.83 35.44
N GLU A 124 11.86 15.07 34.61
CA GLU A 124 12.14 15.47 33.23
C GLU A 124 10.90 15.31 32.34
N TYR A 125 10.07 14.27 32.54
CA TYR A 125 8.78 14.14 31.89
C TYR A 125 7.84 15.27 32.25
N GLU A 126 7.75 15.63 33.53
CA GLU A 126 6.91 16.72 34.05
C GLU A 126 7.36 18.09 33.51
N ALA A 127 8.65 18.34 33.47
CA ALA A 127 9.23 19.56 32.90
C ALA A 127 8.92 19.67 31.39
N ARG A 128 9.10 18.57 30.66
CA ARG A 128 8.80 18.51 29.24
C ARG A 128 7.30 18.70 28.95
N LEU A 129 6.42 18.07 29.72
CA LEU A 129 4.97 18.25 29.59
C LEU A 129 4.57 19.70 29.79
N THR A 130 5.08 20.33 30.86
CA THR A 130 4.81 21.74 31.17
C THR A 130 5.26 22.66 30.04
N PHE A 131 6.46 22.42 29.50
CA PHE A 131 7.01 23.16 28.37
C PHE A 131 6.11 23.04 27.12
N GLU A 132 5.74 21.81 26.74
CA GLU A 132 4.92 21.59 25.55
C GLU A 132 3.52 22.20 25.68
N LEU A 133 2.87 22.04 26.84
CA LEU A 133 1.58 22.67 27.13
C LEU A 133 1.64 24.20 26.95
N GLY A 134 2.68 24.84 27.49
CA GLY A 134 2.87 26.29 27.32
C GLY A 134 2.98 26.72 25.86
N ILE A 135 3.67 25.97 25.02
CA ILE A 135 3.77 26.24 23.59
C ILE A 135 2.43 26.02 22.86
N ILE A 136 1.71 24.93 23.17
CA ILE A 136 0.42 24.63 22.56
C ILE A 136 -0.60 25.73 22.88
N GLU A 137 -0.63 26.20 24.13
CA GLU A 137 -1.48 27.32 24.57
C GLU A 137 -1.12 28.62 23.87
N GLN A 138 0.18 28.98 23.85
CA GLN A 138 0.68 30.20 23.21
C GLN A 138 0.29 30.23 21.73
N MET A 139 0.32 29.10 21.06
CA MET A 139 -0.01 29.00 19.64
C MET A 139 -1.51 28.83 19.36
N GLY A 140 -2.36 28.65 20.40
CA GLY A 140 -3.82 28.58 20.28
C GLY A 140 -4.35 27.26 19.72
N PHE A 141 -3.69 26.13 20.01
CA PHE A 141 -4.06 24.80 19.53
C PHE A 141 -4.61 23.79 20.58
N PRO A 142 -5.06 24.19 21.80
CA PRO A 142 -5.63 23.23 22.74
C PRO A 142 -6.78 22.42 22.16
N GLY A 143 -7.75 23.08 21.50
CA GLY A 143 -8.90 22.43 20.88
C GLY A 143 -8.52 21.42 19.81
N TYR A 144 -7.48 21.69 19.01
CA TYR A 144 -6.98 20.75 17.99
C TYR A 144 -6.49 19.44 18.63
N PHE A 145 -5.68 19.51 19.70
CA PHE A 145 -5.19 18.33 20.41
C PHE A 145 -6.34 17.55 21.05
N LEU A 146 -7.31 18.24 21.64
CA LEU A 146 -8.47 17.61 22.27
C LEU A 146 -9.35 16.87 21.25
N ILE A 147 -9.61 17.46 20.09
CA ILE A 147 -10.40 16.85 19.02
C ILE A 147 -9.69 15.58 18.51
N VAL A 148 -8.37 15.66 18.29
CA VAL A 148 -7.59 14.49 17.82
C VAL A 148 -7.58 13.39 18.88
N ALA A 149 -7.35 13.75 20.14
CA ALA A 149 -7.37 12.79 21.24
C ALA A 149 -8.73 12.10 21.39
N ASP A 150 -9.82 12.82 21.17
CA ASP A 150 -11.17 12.33 21.29
C ASP A 150 -11.48 11.17 20.35
N PHE A 151 -11.31 11.36 19.04
CA PHE A 151 -11.64 10.31 18.09
C PHE A 151 -10.66 9.14 18.13
N ILE A 152 -9.40 9.37 18.56
CA ILE A 152 -8.42 8.28 18.77
C ILE A 152 -8.80 7.45 19.99
N LYS A 153 -9.18 8.09 21.11
CA LYS A 153 -9.66 7.38 22.31
C LYS A 153 -10.91 6.57 21.98
N TRP A 154 -11.86 7.20 21.28
CA TRP A 154 -13.06 6.48 20.84
C TRP A 154 -12.72 5.24 20.01
N ALA A 155 -11.79 5.36 19.05
CA ALA A 155 -11.36 4.23 18.24
C ALA A 155 -10.74 3.11 19.09
N LYS A 156 -9.84 3.46 20.03
CA LYS A 156 -9.18 2.51 20.94
C LYS A 156 -10.20 1.84 21.86
N ASP A 157 -11.16 2.59 22.44
CA ASP A 157 -12.22 2.07 23.31
C ASP A 157 -13.16 1.10 22.57
N HIS A 158 -13.30 1.26 21.24
CA HIS A 158 -14.08 0.35 20.40
C HIS A 158 -13.24 -0.76 19.76
N GLY A 159 -12.00 -0.96 20.22
CA GLY A 159 -11.10 -2.00 19.72
C GLY A 159 -10.71 -1.79 18.25
N ILE A 160 -10.65 -0.55 17.77
CA ILE A 160 -10.16 -0.21 16.44
C ILE A 160 -8.67 0.12 16.54
N PRO A 161 -7.78 -0.66 15.92
CA PRO A 161 -6.34 -0.41 15.98
C PRO A 161 -5.95 0.96 15.43
N VAL A 162 -5.14 1.66 16.21
CA VAL A 162 -4.52 2.94 15.84
C VAL A 162 -3.00 2.75 15.87
N GLY A 163 -2.30 3.30 14.89
CA GLY A 163 -0.85 3.23 14.82
C GLY A 163 -0.16 4.00 15.96
N PRO A 164 1.08 3.64 16.30
CA PRO A 164 1.81 4.25 17.44
C PRO A 164 2.19 5.72 17.19
N GLY A 165 1.96 6.21 16.02
CA GLY A 165 2.26 7.57 15.58
C GLY A 165 2.80 7.60 14.16
N ARG A 166 2.82 8.79 13.58
CA ARG A 166 3.32 9.05 12.25
C ARG A 166 3.76 10.51 12.13
N GLY A 167 4.68 10.80 11.22
CA GLY A 167 5.13 12.18 11.00
C GLY A 167 5.88 12.76 12.20
N SER A 168 5.73 14.06 12.40
CA SER A 168 6.40 14.78 13.49
C SER A 168 5.65 14.72 14.82
N GLY A 169 4.35 14.43 14.81
CA GLY A 169 3.49 14.43 15.99
C GLY A 169 3.95 13.43 17.08
N ALA A 170 4.62 12.34 16.68
CA ALA A 170 5.19 11.39 17.62
C ALA A 170 6.33 11.97 18.50
N GLY A 171 6.83 13.18 18.19
CA GLY A 171 7.77 13.91 19.03
C GLY A 171 7.14 14.67 20.22
N SER A 172 5.81 14.67 20.35
CA SER A 172 5.10 15.37 21.43
C SER A 172 4.79 14.46 22.61
N LEU A 173 5.20 14.88 23.81
CA LEU A 173 4.86 14.22 25.07
C LEU A 173 3.38 14.45 25.44
N VAL A 174 2.80 15.62 25.09
CA VAL A 174 1.37 15.88 25.27
C VAL A 174 0.56 14.91 24.40
N ALA A 175 0.97 14.69 23.14
CA ALA A 175 0.31 13.70 22.27
C ALA A 175 0.39 12.27 22.84
N TYR A 176 1.53 11.91 23.42
CA TYR A 176 1.73 10.63 24.08
C TYR A 176 0.86 10.48 25.34
N ALA A 177 0.82 11.52 26.17
CA ALA A 177 -0.04 11.55 27.38
C ALA A 177 -1.53 11.45 27.03
N LEU A 178 -1.98 12.13 25.95
CA LEU A 178 -3.36 12.07 25.45
C LEU A 178 -3.71 10.79 24.69
N THR A 179 -2.79 9.84 24.57
CA THR A 179 -2.92 8.59 23.79
C THR A 179 -3.10 8.79 22.28
N ILE A 180 -2.76 9.98 21.75
CA ILE A 180 -2.70 10.25 20.32
C ILE A 180 -1.60 9.41 19.70
N THR A 181 -0.46 9.27 20.39
CA THR A 181 0.67 8.44 20.00
C THR A 181 0.98 7.42 21.10
N ASP A 182 1.62 6.31 20.72
CA ASP A 182 2.03 5.24 21.64
C ASP A 182 3.56 5.10 21.68
N LEU A 183 4.29 6.14 21.34
CA LEU A 183 5.74 6.22 21.31
C LEU A 183 6.23 7.23 22.37
N ASP A 184 7.00 6.78 23.36
CA ASP A 184 7.60 7.66 24.34
C ASP A 184 8.67 8.56 23.69
N PRO A 185 8.44 9.88 23.53
CA PRO A 185 9.36 10.76 22.82
C PRO A 185 10.70 10.94 23.54
N LEU A 186 10.77 10.76 24.88
CA LEU A 186 12.01 10.87 25.63
C LEU A 186 12.88 9.62 25.45
N ARG A 187 12.29 8.42 25.38
CA ARG A 187 12.97 7.16 25.09
C ARG A 187 13.73 7.20 23.77
N TYR A 188 13.18 7.86 22.76
CA TYR A 188 13.76 7.97 21.42
C TYR A 188 14.44 9.32 21.17
N SER A 189 14.55 10.19 22.17
CA SER A 189 15.14 11.54 22.06
C SER A 189 14.54 12.36 20.90
N LEU A 190 13.19 12.38 20.83
CA LEU A 190 12.46 13.10 19.79
C LEU A 190 12.23 14.56 20.17
N LEU A 191 12.26 15.45 19.17
CA LEU A 191 12.15 16.89 19.37
C LEU A 191 10.74 17.38 19.10
N PHE A 192 10.14 18.08 20.09
CA PHE A 192 8.82 18.71 19.97
C PHE A 192 8.84 19.86 18.95
N GLU A 193 9.91 20.63 18.91
CA GLU A 193 10.05 21.81 18.02
C GLU A 193 10.05 21.44 16.54
N ARG A 194 10.29 20.17 16.23
CA ARG A 194 10.13 19.65 14.86
C ARG A 194 8.65 19.53 14.49
N PHE A 195 7.77 19.31 15.45
CA PHE A 195 6.33 19.22 15.30
C PHE A 195 5.69 20.61 15.40
N LEU A 196 5.82 21.27 16.53
CA LEU A 196 5.24 22.57 16.82
C LEU A 196 6.33 23.56 17.26
N ASN A 197 6.43 24.70 16.55
CA ASN A 197 7.48 25.66 16.73
C ASN A 197 6.92 27.08 16.71
N PRO A 198 6.99 27.85 17.84
CA PRO A 198 6.47 29.21 17.90
C PRO A 198 7.21 30.20 16.97
N GLU A 199 8.46 29.92 16.62
CA GLU A 199 9.24 30.70 15.65
C GLU A 199 8.75 30.48 14.21
N ARG A 200 7.90 29.46 14.01
CA ARG A 200 7.28 29.10 12.75
C ARG A 200 5.78 29.02 12.91
N VAL A 201 5.06 30.07 12.49
CA VAL A 201 3.59 30.04 12.52
C VAL A 201 3.05 29.05 11.47
N SER A 202 2.76 27.82 11.89
CA SER A 202 2.10 26.80 11.06
C SER A 202 1.18 25.94 11.92
N MET A 203 0.05 25.51 11.33
CA MET A 203 -0.83 24.53 11.98
C MET A 203 -0.06 23.24 12.29
N PRO A 204 -0.30 22.62 13.46
CA PRO A 204 0.07 21.23 13.68
C PRO A 204 -0.69 20.32 12.71
N ASP A 205 -0.08 19.24 12.30
CA ASP A 205 -0.67 18.24 11.40
C ASP A 205 -0.40 16.85 11.96
N PHE A 206 -1.43 16.23 12.52
CA PHE A 206 -1.40 14.84 12.93
C PHE A 206 -1.90 13.96 11.80
N ASP A 207 -0.99 13.21 11.23
CA ASP A 207 -1.32 12.06 10.38
C ASP A 207 -1.62 10.85 11.28
N ILE A 208 -2.76 10.18 11.13
CA ILE A 208 -3.16 9.09 12.01
C ILE A 208 -3.42 7.84 11.18
N ASP A 209 -2.69 6.77 11.50
CA ASP A 209 -2.88 5.46 10.88
C ASP A 209 -3.95 4.68 11.65
N PHE A 210 -5.07 4.36 11.00
CA PHE A 210 -6.13 3.48 11.50
C PHE A 210 -6.10 2.12 10.81
N CYS A 211 -6.68 1.11 11.44
CA CYS A 211 -7.02 -0.13 10.79
C CYS A 211 -7.78 0.13 9.49
N MET A 212 -7.31 -0.44 8.38
CA MET A 212 -7.86 -0.16 7.05
C MET A 212 -9.35 -0.54 6.94
N ASP A 213 -9.76 -1.63 7.58
CA ASP A 213 -11.11 -2.18 7.45
C ASP A 213 -12.14 -1.43 8.32
N ARG A 214 -11.70 -0.81 9.42
CA ARG A 214 -12.59 -0.18 10.40
C ARG A 214 -12.45 1.34 10.50
N ARG A 215 -11.60 1.95 9.69
CA ARG A 215 -11.40 3.42 9.63
C ARG A 215 -12.71 4.19 9.43
N GLU A 216 -13.61 3.68 8.58
CA GLU A 216 -14.89 4.33 8.28
C GLU A 216 -15.82 4.43 9.52
N GLU A 217 -15.67 3.54 10.49
CA GLU A 217 -16.40 3.61 11.76
C GLU A 217 -15.98 4.85 12.56
N VAL A 218 -14.69 5.17 12.57
CA VAL A 218 -14.17 6.38 13.25
C VAL A 218 -14.64 7.65 12.56
N ILE A 219 -14.65 7.68 11.22
CA ILE A 219 -15.17 8.82 10.46
C ILE A 219 -16.67 9.03 10.75
N ARG A 220 -17.45 7.95 10.86
CA ARG A 220 -18.85 8.01 11.21
C ARG A 220 -19.06 8.57 12.62
N TYR A 221 -18.25 8.13 13.58
CA TYR A 221 -18.28 8.71 14.93
C TYR A 221 -18.05 10.23 14.93
N VAL A 222 -17.07 10.70 14.15
CA VAL A 222 -16.79 12.14 14.02
C VAL A 222 -18.01 12.87 13.42
N GLN A 223 -18.69 12.29 12.41
CA GLN A 223 -19.92 12.86 11.88
C GLN A 223 -21.06 12.92 12.90
N GLU A 224 -21.24 11.85 13.68
CA GLU A 224 -22.28 11.79 14.72
C GLU A 224 -22.00 12.79 15.83
N LYS A 225 -20.74 12.93 16.26
CA LYS A 225 -20.36 13.82 17.37
C LYS A 225 -20.41 15.30 17.00
N TYR A 226 -19.85 15.68 15.86
CA TYR A 226 -19.69 17.09 15.48
C TYR A 226 -20.83 17.60 14.60
N GLY A 227 -21.65 16.72 14.05
CA GLY A 227 -22.77 17.02 13.15
C GLY A 227 -22.42 16.68 11.68
N ALA A 228 -23.27 15.91 11.02
CA ALA A 228 -23.04 15.44 9.66
C ALA A 228 -22.87 16.59 8.65
N GLU A 229 -23.53 17.74 8.91
CA GLU A 229 -23.44 18.94 8.06
C GLU A 229 -22.15 19.75 8.27
N LYS A 230 -21.40 19.46 9.37
CA LYS A 230 -20.13 20.12 9.71
C LYS A 230 -18.90 19.30 9.35
N VAL A 231 -19.09 18.05 8.95
CA VAL A 231 -17.99 17.12 8.62
C VAL A 231 -18.04 16.75 7.14
N GLY A 232 -16.91 16.86 6.48
CA GLY A 232 -16.83 16.56 5.06
C GLY A 232 -15.45 16.06 4.62
N GLN A 233 -15.43 15.40 3.48
CA GLN A 233 -14.17 15.01 2.83
C GLN A 233 -13.56 16.18 2.06
N ILE A 234 -12.26 16.06 1.73
CA ILE A 234 -11.58 17.01 0.86
C ILE A 234 -11.66 16.48 -0.57
N ILE A 235 -11.97 17.36 -1.54
CA ILE A 235 -11.95 16.98 -2.96
C ILE A 235 -10.52 16.77 -3.45
N THR A 236 -10.37 15.84 -4.38
CA THR A 236 -9.16 15.69 -5.19
C THR A 236 -9.50 15.75 -6.67
N PHE A 237 -8.55 16.26 -7.46
CA PHE A 237 -8.71 16.31 -8.90
C PHE A 237 -7.67 15.42 -9.58
N GLY A 238 -8.14 14.44 -10.32
CA GLY A 238 -7.29 13.66 -11.20
C GLY A 238 -6.86 14.51 -12.39
N ALA A 239 -5.54 14.67 -12.61
CA ALA A 239 -4.99 15.34 -13.77
C ALA A 239 -4.60 14.32 -14.85
N LEU A 240 -4.77 14.73 -16.12
CA LEU A 240 -4.33 13.95 -17.25
C LEU A 240 -2.81 14.12 -17.43
N LEU A 241 -2.02 13.20 -16.82
CA LEU A 241 -0.57 13.24 -16.93
C LEU A 241 -0.11 12.71 -18.31
N SER A 242 1.10 13.08 -18.72
CA SER A 242 1.69 12.77 -20.05
C SER A 242 1.48 11.34 -20.53
N LYS A 243 1.79 10.33 -19.72
CA LYS A 243 1.62 8.90 -20.08
C LYS A 243 0.17 8.52 -20.31
N ALA A 244 -0.75 9.10 -19.52
CA ALA A 244 -2.19 8.88 -19.67
C ALA A 244 -2.73 9.63 -20.89
N ALA A 245 -2.30 10.88 -21.11
CA ALA A 245 -2.67 11.66 -22.27
C ALA A 245 -2.29 10.96 -23.57
N VAL A 246 -1.06 10.45 -23.68
CA VAL A 246 -0.59 9.68 -24.85
C VAL A 246 -1.43 8.41 -25.07
N ARG A 247 -1.80 7.68 -24.00
CA ARG A 247 -2.64 6.48 -24.14
C ARG A 247 -4.08 6.80 -24.55
N ASP A 248 -4.69 7.81 -23.97
CA ASP A 248 -6.06 8.19 -24.24
C ASP A 248 -6.20 8.78 -25.66
N VAL A 249 -5.28 9.67 -26.06
CA VAL A 249 -5.26 10.23 -27.44
C VAL A 249 -4.96 9.12 -28.46
N GLY A 250 -4.01 8.23 -28.19
CA GLY A 250 -3.70 7.10 -29.06
C GLY A 250 -4.92 6.20 -29.30
N ARG A 251 -5.73 5.98 -28.27
CA ARG A 251 -6.96 5.22 -28.38
C ARG A 251 -7.99 5.91 -29.30
N VAL A 252 -8.22 7.21 -29.15
CA VAL A 252 -9.21 7.94 -29.95
C VAL A 252 -8.75 8.22 -31.37
N LEU A 253 -7.43 8.18 -31.63
CA LEU A 253 -6.83 8.18 -32.95
C LEU A 253 -6.68 6.75 -33.55
N GLN A 254 -7.22 5.72 -32.87
CA GLN A 254 -7.24 4.32 -33.31
C GLN A 254 -5.84 3.69 -33.56
N LEU A 255 -4.79 4.19 -32.92
CA LEU A 255 -3.48 3.56 -33.00
C LEU A 255 -3.48 2.20 -32.27
N PRO A 256 -2.71 1.21 -32.77
CA PRO A 256 -2.57 -0.08 -32.11
C PRO A 256 -2.07 0.07 -30.66
N PHE A 257 -2.67 -0.62 -29.72
CA PHE A 257 -2.35 -0.55 -28.29
C PHE A 257 -0.84 -0.75 -28.01
N GLY A 258 -0.19 -1.72 -28.68
CA GLY A 258 1.23 -1.98 -28.51
C GLY A 258 2.15 -0.84 -29.00
N GLN A 259 1.73 -0.05 -29.99
CA GLN A 259 2.44 1.16 -30.43
C GLN A 259 2.31 2.26 -29.42
N VAL A 260 1.09 2.52 -28.95
CA VAL A 260 0.78 3.56 -27.95
C VAL A 260 1.48 3.27 -26.62
N ASP A 261 1.47 2.02 -26.16
CA ASP A 261 2.13 1.63 -24.92
C ASP A 261 3.65 1.81 -25.01
N ARG A 262 4.28 1.49 -26.16
CA ARG A 262 5.70 1.79 -26.38
C ARG A 262 6.01 3.28 -26.31
N LEU A 263 5.20 4.14 -26.95
CA LEU A 263 5.36 5.59 -26.91
C LEU A 263 5.22 6.13 -25.49
N SER A 264 4.20 5.69 -24.76
CA SER A 264 3.99 6.04 -23.36
C SER A 264 5.16 5.63 -22.45
N LYS A 265 5.80 4.47 -22.71
CA LYS A 265 6.96 3.99 -21.96
C LYS A 265 8.26 4.75 -22.27
N MET A 266 8.36 5.41 -23.44
CA MET A 266 9.50 6.27 -23.78
C MET A 266 9.51 7.57 -22.95
N ILE A 267 8.38 8.01 -22.37
CA ILE A 267 8.32 9.18 -21.52
C ILE A 267 9.04 8.91 -20.20
N PRO A 268 10.13 9.64 -19.86
CA PRO A 268 10.85 9.46 -18.62
C PRO A 268 9.99 9.75 -17.38
N VAL A 269 10.42 9.23 -16.24
CA VAL A 269 9.81 9.50 -14.92
C VAL A 269 10.89 10.14 -14.05
N GLU A 270 10.61 11.33 -13.53
CA GLU A 270 11.46 12.02 -12.57
C GLU A 270 10.81 11.94 -11.18
N GLY A 271 11.45 11.23 -10.27
CA GLY A 271 10.85 10.90 -8.98
C GLY A 271 9.60 10.00 -9.16
N VAL A 272 8.44 10.49 -8.75
CA VAL A 272 7.15 9.75 -8.85
C VAL A 272 6.26 10.21 -10.01
N LYS A 273 6.63 11.27 -10.73
CA LYS A 273 5.81 11.85 -11.82
C LYS A 273 6.50 11.69 -13.16
N PRO A 274 5.76 11.36 -14.23
CA PRO A 274 6.31 11.43 -15.58
C PRO A 274 6.58 12.89 -15.95
N VAL A 275 7.63 13.12 -16.74
CA VAL A 275 7.90 14.45 -17.32
C VAL A 275 6.81 14.82 -18.33
N SER A 276 6.68 16.12 -18.67
CA SER A 276 5.71 16.55 -19.67
C SER A 276 6.03 15.97 -21.05
N VAL A 277 5.02 15.86 -21.91
CA VAL A 277 5.20 15.40 -23.30
C VAL A 277 6.19 16.30 -24.03
N THR A 278 6.12 17.63 -23.84
CA THR A 278 7.04 18.61 -24.43
C THR A 278 8.48 18.38 -23.97
N LYS A 279 8.72 18.17 -22.67
CA LYS A 279 10.05 17.87 -22.14
C LYS A 279 10.54 16.51 -22.64
N ALA A 280 9.68 15.48 -22.65
CA ALA A 280 10.03 14.17 -23.19
C ALA A 280 10.46 14.23 -24.67
N LEU A 281 9.77 15.04 -25.51
CA LEU A 281 10.16 15.28 -26.89
C LEU A 281 11.52 15.99 -27.00
N ALA A 282 11.85 16.89 -26.08
CA ALA A 282 13.15 17.56 -26.06
C ALA A 282 14.28 16.62 -25.65
N ASP A 283 14.05 15.74 -24.68
CA ASP A 283 15.11 14.97 -24.02
C ASP A 283 15.30 13.55 -24.60
N GLU A 284 14.23 12.91 -25.14
CA GLU A 284 14.27 11.51 -25.62
C GLU A 284 14.35 11.44 -27.16
N PRO A 285 15.52 11.11 -27.73
CA PRO A 285 15.71 11.04 -29.20
C PRO A 285 14.79 10.02 -29.90
N ARG A 286 14.48 8.90 -29.25
CA ARG A 286 13.62 7.87 -29.84
C ARG A 286 12.16 8.35 -29.97
N LEU A 287 11.70 9.18 -29.03
CA LEU A 287 10.36 9.76 -29.10
C LEU A 287 10.28 10.82 -30.20
N ARG A 288 11.35 11.62 -30.38
CA ARG A 288 11.46 12.58 -31.50
C ARG A 288 11.46 11.88 -32.86
N GLU A 289 12.16 10.76 -32.97
CA GLU A 289 12.17 10.00 -34.21
C GLU A 289 10.79 9.42 -34.52
N ALA A 290 10.12 8.87 -33.51
CA ALA A 290 8.76 8.35 -33.67
C ALA A 290 7.76 9.48 -34.05
N ALA A 291 7.96 10.71 -33.57
CA ALA A 291 7.12 11.86 -33.89
C ALA A 291 7.18 12.32 -35.37
N LYS A 292 8.13 11.82 -36.15
CA LYS A 292 8.20 12.10 -37.60
C LYS A 292 7.09 11.36 -38.38
N GLU A 293 6.55 10.30 -37.83
CA GLU A 293 5.34 9.66 -38.34
C GLU A 293 4.16 10.60 -38.11
N GLU A 294 3.42 10.96 -39.16
CA GLU A 294 2.36 11.99 -39.13
C GLU A 294 1.33 11.72 -38.01
N VAL A 295 0.83 10.48 -37.89
CA VAL A 295 -0.16 10.11 -36.87
C VAL A 295 0.42 10.16 -35.48
N VAL A 296 1.68 9.78 -35.27
CA VAL A 296 2.38 9.86 -33.99
C VAL A 296 2.67 11.33 -33.63
N GLY A 297 3.06 12.14 -34.61
CA GLY A 297 3.22 13.59 -34.41
C GLY A 297 1.93 14.25 -33.95
N ARG A 298 0.80 13.93 -34.61
CA ARG A 298 -0.54 14.41 -34.22
C ARG A 298 -0.94 13.92 -32.81
N LEU A 299 -0.66 12.68 -32.50
CA LEU A 299 -0.88 12.12 -31.16
C LEU A 299 -0.13 12.92 -30.07
N LEU A 300 1.17 13.15 -30.28
CA LEU A 300 2.01 13.84 -29.29
C LEU A 300 1.65 15.33 -29.17
N ASP A 301 1.27 15.99 -30.27
CA ASP A 301 0.77 17.37 -30.25
C ASP A 301 -0.54 17.47 -29.43
N TYR A 302 -1.51 16.60 -29.70
CA TYR A 302 -2.75 16.60 -28.94
C TYR A 302 -2.53 16.26 -27.49
N ALA A 303 -1.69 15.26 -27.21
CA ALA A 303 -1.35 14.87 -25.84
C ALA A 303 -0.68 16.03 -25.06
N ALA A 304 0.23 16.79 -25.70
CA ALA A 304 0.88 17.94 -25.10
C ALA A 304 -0.11 19.08 -24.79
N LYS A 305 -1.11 19.29 -25.66
CA LYS A 305 -2.13 20.33 -25.50
C LYS A 305 -3.16 20.00 -24.41
N ILE A 306 -3.48 18.72 -24.19
CA ILE A 306 -4.46 18.32 -23.16
C ILE A 306 -3.81 17.86 -21.85
N GLU A 307 -2.49 17.71 -21.83
CA GLU A 307 -1.74 17.37 -20.62
C GLU A 307 -1.97 18.41 -19.52
N GLY A 308 -2.15 17.92 -18.29
CA GLY A 308 -2.38 18.77 -17.11
C GLY A 308 -3.83 19.19 -16.89
N LEU A 309 -4.73 18.97 -17.87
CA LEU A 309 -6.15 19.22 -17.66
C LEU A 309 -6.72 18.31 -16.57
N LEU A 310 -7.62 18.87 -15.78
CA LEU A 310 -8.36 18.10 -14.77
C LEU A 310 -9.35 17.16 -15.46
N ARG A 311 -9.32 15.88 -15.07
CA ARG A 311 -10.11 14.83 -15.71
C ARG A 311 -11.37 14.50 -14.94
N ASN A 312 -11.25 14.30 -13.65
CA ASN A 312 -12.33 13.91 -12.77
C ASN A 312 -12.11 14.49 -11.38
N ALA A 313 -13.20 14.72 -10.68
CA ALA A 313 -13.23 14.97 -9.25
C ALA A 313 -13.45 13.64 -8.53
N SER A 314 -12.81 13.49 -7.38
CA SER A 314 -13.00 12.38 -6.44
C SER A 314 -12.75 12.90 -5.03
N THR A 315 -13.00 12.09 -4.02
CA THR A 315 -12.70 12.43 -2.64
C THR A 315 -11.26 12.07 -2.28
N HIS A 316 -10.66 12.82 -1.36
CA HIS A 316 -9.36 12.50 -0.81
C HIS A 316 -9.46 11.22 0.03
N ALA A 317 -8.46 10.33 -0.12
CA ALA A 317 -8.51 9.02 0.53
C ALA A 317 -8.49 9.08 2.07
N ALA A 318 -7.98 10.17 2.66
CA ALA A 318 -7.77 10.28 4.10
C ALA A 318 -8.27 11.59 4.71
N GLY A 319 -8.25 12.70 3.96
CA GLY A 319 -8.50 14.03 4.49
C GLY A 319 -9.98 14.30 4.80
N VAL A 320 -10.26 14.62 6.06
CA VAL A 320 -11.57 15.03 6.57
C VAL A 320 -11.44 16.42 7.18
N VAL A 321 -12.43 17.27 7.00
CA VAL A 321 -12.53 18.59 7.65
C VAL A 321 -13.71 18.63 8.60
N ILE A 322 -13.54 19.36 9.70
CA ILE A 322 -14.58 19.58 10.72
C ILE A 322 -14.76 21.10 10.88
N GLY A 323 -15.95 21.61 10.58
CA GLY A 323 -16.30 23.02 10.75
C GLY A 323 -16.94 23.30 12.10
N ASP A 324 -16.85 24.56 12.53
CA ASP A 324 -17.58 25.07 13.70
C ASP A 324 -19.10 25.24 13.43
N ARG A 325 -19.46 25.34 12.17
CA ARG A 325 -20.81 25.52 11.62
C ARG A 325 -20.97 24.68 10.34
N PRO A 326 -22.19 24.58 9.76
CA PRO A 326 -22.41 23.84 8.51
C PRO A 326 -21.43 24.24 7.41
N LEU A 327 -20.82 23.25 6.74
CA LEU A 327 -19.76 23.47 5.76
C LEU A 327 -20.19 24.32 4.55
N ASP A 328 -21.49 24.30 4.18
CA ASP A 328 -22.05 25.10 3.11
C ASP A 328 -22.00 26.62 3.40
N LYS A 329 -21.82 27.00 4.68
CA LYS A 329 -21.61 28.38 5.12
C LYS A 329 -20.13 28.80 5.09
N LEU A 330 -19.23 27.85 4.91
CA LEU A 330 -17.78 28.08 4.93
C LEU A 330 -17.16 27.96 3.55
N VAL A 331 -17.52 26.90 2.80
CA VAL A 331 -16.95 26.57 1.50
C VAL A 331 -18.02 25.97 0.56
N PRO A 332 -17.87 26.10 -0.76
CA PRO A 332 -18.71 25.38 -1.70
C PRO A 332 -18.48 23.87 -1.58
N LEU A 333 -19.57 23.09 -1.68
CA LEU A 333 -19.57 21.65 -1.50
C LEU A 333 -19.78 20.91 -2.83
N TYR A 334 -19.21 19.71 -2.91
CA TYR A 334 -19.36 18.75 -4.00
C TYR A 334 -19.99 17.47 -3.43
N ARG A 335 -20.95 16.91 -4.16
CA ARG A 335 -21.54 15.61 -3.84
C ARG A 335 -20.95 14.54 -4.76
N ASP A 336 -20.20 13.63 -4.17
CA ASP A 336 -19.72 12.44 -4.86
C ASP A 336 -20.86 11.42 -4.94
N PRO A 337 -21.22 10.91 -6.15
CA PRO A 337 -22.24 9.88 -6.28
C PRO A 337 -21.95 8.57 -5.51
N ALA A 338 -20.67 8.32 -5.21
CA ALA A 338 -20.19 7.12 -4.50
C ALA A 338 -20.10 7.31 -2.97
N SER A 339 -20.38 8.51 -2.44
CA SER A 339 -20.26 8.83 -1.01
C SER A 339 -21.48 9.58 -0.48
N ASP A 340 -21.93 9.21 0.70
CA ASP A 340 -22.99 9.96 1.42
C ASP A 340 -22.45 11.23 2.10
N MET A 341 -21.12 11.33 2.28
CA MET A 341 -20.47 12.47 2.90
C MET A 341 -20.20 13.57 1.85
N PRO A 342 -20.53 14.86 2.15
CA PRO A 342 -20.17 15.96 1.27
C PRO A 342 -18.64 16.14 1.20
N ALA A 343 -18.15 16.63 0.06
CA ALA A 343 -16.76 17.02 -0.09
C ALA A 343 -16.63 18.54 -0.32
N THR A 344 -15.55 19.13 0.17
CA THR A 344 -15.24 20.54 -0.11
C THR A 344 -14.82 20.70 -1.58
N GLN A 345 -15.21 21.80 -2.27
CA GLN A 345 -14.70 22.07 -3.63
C GLN A 345 -13.28 22.64 -3.63
N PHE A 346 -12.77 23.06 -2.47
CA PHE A 346 -11.34 23.36 -2.30
C PHE A 346 -10.56 22.07 -2.01
N ASN A 347 -9.51 21.82 -2.79
CA ASN A 347 -8.60 20.70 -2.54
C ASN A 347 -7.67 20.99 -1.34
N MET A 348 -6.85 20.01 -0.95
CA MET A 348 -5.97 20.10 0.23
C MET A 348 -5.04 21.33 0.23
N LYS A 349 -4.70 21.90 -0.94
CA LYS A 349 -3.87 23.10 -1.04
C LYS A 349 -4.60 24.37 -0.61
N TRP A 350 -5.91 24.44 -0.85
CA TRP A 350 -6.70 25.65 -0.66
C TRP A 350 -7.66 25.59 0.52
N VAL A 351 -8.03 24.39 0.99
CA VAL A 351 -9.00 24.20 2.08
C VAL A 351 -8.52 24.83 3.38
N GLU A 352 -7.22 24.75 3.67
CA GLU A 352 -6.62 25.41 4.85
C GLU A 352 -6.66 26.94 4.73
N GLN A 353 -6.44 27.47 3.52
CA GLN A 353 -6.53 28.91 3.29
C GLN A 353 -7.97 29.45 3.37
N ALA A 354 -8.95 28.58 3.16
CA ALA A 354 -10.37 28.86 3.42
C ALA A 354 -10.73 28.79 4.91
N GLY A 355 -9.79 28.44 5.78
CA GLY A 355 -9.94 28.35 7.23
C GLY A 355 -10.30 26.99 7.77
N LEU A 356 -10.52 25.97 6.96
CA LEU A 356 -10.84 24.63 7.43
C LEU A 356 -9.57 23.88 7.81
N VAL A 357 -9.61 23.21 8.96
CA VAL A 357 -8.52 22.37 9.43
C VAL A 357 -8.70 20.94 8.92
N LYS A 358 -7.64 20.39 8.35
CA LYS A 358 -7.59 19.02 7.84
C LYS A 358 -7.21 18.05 8.95
N PHE A 359 -7.89 16.91 8.98
CA PHE A 359 -7.54 15.74 9.79
C PHE A 359 -7.33 14.54 8.85
N ASP A 360 -6.16 13.90 8.90
CA ASP A 360 -5.83 12.81 8.01
C ASP A 360 -6.08 11.44 8.67
N PHE A 361 -7.17 10.79 8.27
CA PHE A 361 -7.55 9.42 8.67
C PHE A 361 -6.96 8.42 7.67
N LEU A 362 -5.73 7.98 7.90
CA LEU A 362 -5.03 7.06 6.98
C LEU A 362 -5.41 5.61 7.30
N GLY A 363 -5.61 4.80 6.27
CA GLY A 363 -5.80 3.36 6.42
C GLY A 363 -4.49 2.62 6.26
N LEU A 364 -3.99 1.95 7.30
CA LEU A 364 -2.79 1.13 7.26
C LEU A 364 -3.15 -0.36 7.38
N LYS A 365 -2.97 -1.10 6.27
CA LYS A 365 -3.25 -2.55 6.22
C LYS A 365 -2.49 -3.34 7.29
N THR A 366 -1.28 -2.93 7.62
CA THR A 366 -0.46 -3.62 8.63
C THR A 366 -1.11 -3.65 10.00
N LEU A 367 -1.85 -2.62 10.39
CA LEU A 367 -2.61 -2.62 11.64
C LEU A 367 -3.71 -3.68 11.63
N THR A 368 -4.37 -3.89 10.48
CA THR A 368 -5.34 -4.97 10.30
C THR A 368 -4.65 -6.35 10.42
N VAL A 369 -3.46 -6.52 9.84
CA VAL A 369 -2.68 -7.76 9.98
C VAL A 369 -2.33 -8.04 11.44
N ILE A 370 -1.83 -7.03 12.15
CA ILE A 370 -1.48 -7.15 13.58
C ILE A 370 -2.70 -7.55 14.40
N GLN A 371 -3.84 -6.86 14.21
CA GLN A 371 -5.07 -7.19 14.94
C GLN A 371 -5.57 -8.60 14.64
N ASN A 372 -5.62 -8.97 13.36
CA ASN A 372 -6.02 -10.34 12.97
C ASN A 372 -5.11 -11.41 13.58
N ALA A 373 -3.80 -11.14 13.67
CA ALA A 373 -2.86 -12.07 14.32
C ALA A 373 -3.14 -12.18 15.83
N VAL A 374 -3.35 -11.06 16.52
CA VAL A 374 -3.70 -11.02 17.94
C VAL A 374 -5.02 -11.76 18.20
N ASP A 375 -6.04 -11.54 17.37
CA ASP A 375 -7.33 -12.23 17.47
C ASP A 375 -7.19 -13.75 17.27
N LEU A 376 -6.38 -14.20 16.31
CA LEU A 376 -6.10 -15.61 16.09
C LEU A 376 -5.34 -16.25 17.28
N ILE A 377 -4.40 -15.54 17.87
CA ILE A 377 -3.68 -15.97 19.07
C ILE A 377 -4.64 -16.11 20.26
N ASN A 378 -5.48 -15.12 20.50
CA ASN A 378 -6.46 -15.11 21.59
C ASN A 378 -7.53 -16.21 21.41
N GLY A 379 -8.01 -16.43 20.19
CA GLY A 379 -8.94 -17.50 19.86
C GLY A 379 -8.32 -18.89 20.03
N GLY A 380 -6.99 -19.03 19.94
CA GLY A 380 -6.25 -20.24 20.26
C GLY A 380 -6.04 -20.49 21.76
N GLY A 381 -6.49 -19.62 22.64
CA GLY A 381 -6.33 -19.74 24.09
C GLY A 381 -4.88 -19.61 24.60
N ARG A 382 -3.98 -19.08 23.78
CA ARG A 382 -2.57 -18.84 24.12
C ARG A 382 -2.32 -17.36 24.46
N PRO A 383 -1.50 -17.07 25.49
CA PRO A 383 -1.15 -15.70 25.78
C PRO A 383 -0.27 -15.11 24.68
N LEU A 384 -0.50 -13.84 24.33
CA LEU A 384 0.36 -13.10 23.42
C LEU A 384 1.76 -12.93 24.03
N HIS A 385 1.80 -12.51 25.29
CA HIS A 385 3.02 -12.31 26.07
C HIS A 385 2.69 -12.37 27.56
N VAL A 386 3.66 -12.71 28.38
CA VAL A 386 3.57 -12.62 29.85
C VAL A 386 4.42 -11.42 30.29
N ALA A 387 3.79 -10.39 30.83
CA ALA A 387 4.47 -9.23 31.37
C ALA A 387 5.35 -9.59 32.57
N ALA A 388 6.34 -8.76 32.91
CA ALA A 388 7.26 -9.00 34.03
C ALA A 388 6.55 -9.12 35.39
N ASP A 389 5.35 -8.58 35.52
CA ASP A 389 4.48 -8.70 36.69
C ASP A 389 3.62 -9.98 36.69
N GLY A 390 3.81 -10.87 35.73
CA GLY A 390 3.08 -12.13 35.56
C GLY A 390 1.72 -12.02 34.92
N ARG A 391 1.30 -10.82 34.46
CA ARG A 391 0.04 -10.66 33.71
C ARG A 391 0.15 -11.29 32.33
N GLN A 392 -0.85 -12.04 31.97
CA GLN A 392 -0.97 -12.58 30.60
C GLN A 392 -1.64 -11.56 29.69
N LEU A 393 -0.93 -11.11 28.66
CA LEU A 393 -1.36 -10.06 27.73
C LEU A 393 -2.25 -10.56 26.58
N TYR A 394 -3.03 -11.61 26.79
CA TYR A 394 -4.02 -12.13 25.84
C TYR A 394 -5.48 -11.85 26.26
N GLN A 395 -5.70 -11.45 27.50
CA GLN A 395 -7.00 -10.96 27.96
C GLN A 395 -6.88 -9.45 28.18
N PRO A 396 -7.75 -8.63 27.59
CA PRO A 396 -7.74 -7.21 27.90
C PRO A 396 -8.08 -7.06 29.40
N ALA A 397 -7.14 -6.53 30.18
CA ALA A 397 -7.50 -5.97 31.46
C ALA A 397 -8.37 -4.75 31.18
N GLU A 398 -9.43 -4.54 31.97
CA GLU A 398 -10.22 -3.31 31.90
C GLU A 398 -9.25 -2.11 31.92
N GLY A 399 -9.24 -1.29 30.85
CA GLY A 399 -8.35 -0.15 30.69
C GLY A 399 -6.94 -0.45 30.15
N ALA A 400 -6.62 -1.68 29.73
CA ALA A 400 -5.35 -1.97 29.08
C ALA A 400 -5.39 -1.51 27.61
N GLU A 401 -4.45 -0.65 27.26
CA GLU A 401 -4.15 -0.30 25.87
C GLU A 401 -3.77 -1.54 25.04
N ASN A 402 -3.81 -1.40 23.72
CA ASN A 402 -3.49 -2.46 22.76
C ASN A 402 -2.29 -3.31 23.24
N GLN A 403 -2.53 -4.59 23.50
CA GLN A 403 -1.58 -5.52 24.11
C GLN A 403 -0.29 -5.67 23.29
N ILE A 404 -0.36 -5.48 21.99
CA ILE A 404 0.82 -5.52 21.12
C ILE A 404 1.82 -4.38 21.43
N ASN A 405 1.39 -3.30 22.04
CA ASN A 405 2.25 -2.20 22.44
C ASN A 405 3.06 -2.50 23.71
N ALA A 406 2.73 -3.57 24.43
CA ALA A 406 3.41 -4.01 25.64
C ALA A 406 4.47 -5.10 25.41
N ILE A 407 4.73 -5.53 24.17
CA ILE A 407 5.77 -6.52 23.87
C ILE A 407 7.18 -5.94 24.16
N PRO A 408 8.14 -6.76 24.64
CA PRO A 408 9.49 -6.31 24.88
C PRO A 408 10.19 -5.92 23.57
N LEU A 409 10.97 -4.83 23.59
CA LEU A 409 11.71 -4.34 22.42
C LEU A 409 13.12 -4.96 22.28
N ASP A 410 13.46 -5.94 23.11
CA ASP A 410 14.76 -6.63 23.17
C ASP A 410 14.66 -8.14 22.86
N ASP A 411 13.55 -8.58 22.24
CA ASP A 411 13.37 -10.00 21.90
C ASP A 411 14.40 -10.48 20.87
N LYS A 412 15.26 -11.40 21.31
CA LYS A 412 16.33 -11.95 20.47
C LYS A 412 15.81 -12.64 19.22
N ALA A 413 14.69 -13.38 19.28
CA ALA A 413 14.15 -14.10 18.14
C ALA A 413 13.72 -13.14 17.01
N SER A 414 13.18 -11.97 17.37
CA SER A 414 12.84 -10.90 16.44
C SER A 414 14.08 -10.32 15.74
N TYR A 415 15.16 -10.05 16.47
CA TYR A 415 16.39 -9.55 15.83
C TYR A 415 17.12 -10.63 15.01
N ASP A 416 17.10 -11.89 15.43
CA ASP A 416 17.62 -13.01 14.63
C ASP A 416 16.83 -13.14 13.30
N LEU A 417 15.52 -12.89 13.32
CA LEU A 417 14.68 -12.86 12.11
C LEU A 417 15.07 -11.69 11.19
N PHE A 418 15.29 -10.50 11.72
CA PHE A 418 15.79 -9.36 10.95
C PHE A 418 17.20 -9.65 10.38
N ALA A 419 18.14 -10.09 11.20
CA ALA A 419 19.52 -10.35 10.80
C ALA A 419 19.64 -11.45 9.72
N SER A 420 18.76 -12.45 9.75
CA SER A 420 18.68 -13.50 8.73
C SER A 420 17.87 -13.08 7.50
N ALA A 421 17.31 -11.85 7.49
CA ALA A 421 16.47 -11.31 6.43
C ALA A 421 15.25 -12.19 6.05
N ARG A 422 14.72 -12.98 6.98
CA ARG A 422 13.49 -13.76 6.79
C ARG A 422 12.24 -12.89 6.97
N THR A 423 12.22 -11.75 6.30
CA THR A 423 11.29 -10.64 6.53
C THR A 423 10.17 -10.52 5.50
N VAL A 424 9.84 -11.62 4.80
CA VAL A 424 8.61 -11.66 3.97
C VAL A 424 7.41 -11.34 4.85
N ALA A 425 6.54 -10.46 4.39
CA ALA A 425 5.37 -9.93 5.10
C ALA A 425 5.67 -9.09 6.35
N VAL A 426 6.92 -8.84 6.71
CA VAL A 426 7.30 -7.91 7.78
C VAL A 426 7.25 -6.49 7.25
N PHE A 427 6.53 -5.62 7.94
CA PHE A 427 6.25 -4.26 7.50
C PHE A 427 7.53 -3.49 7.12
N GLN A 428 7.49 -2.85 5.95
CA GLN A 428 8.56 -2.04 5.33
C GLN A 428 9.89 -2.73 4.99
N VAL A 429 10.17 -3.92 5.48
CA VAL A 429 11.48 -4.57 5.32
C VAL A 429 11.44 -5.85 4.47
N GLU A 430 10.38 -6.02 3.67
CA GLU A 430 10.14 -7.22 2.84
C GLU A 430 10.73 -7.15 1.42
N SER A 431 11.24 -6.00 0.97
CA SER A 431 11.87 -5.90 -0.36
C SER A 431 13.25 -6.53 -0.38
N SER A 432 13.68 -7.07 -1.53
CA SER A 432 14.99 -7.72 -1.70
C SER A 432 16.15 -6.83 -1.27
N GLY A 433 16.12 -5.54 -1.64
CA GLY A 433 17.16 -4.60 -1.23
C GLY A 433 17.17 -4.30 0.27
N MET A 434 15.99 -4.27 0.93
CA MET A 434 15.91 -4.16 2.40
C MET A 434 16.44 -5.42 3.07
N MET A 435 16.12 -6.60 2.54
CA MET A 435 16.64 -7.87 3.04
C MET A 435 18.17 -7.95 2.96
N ASP A 436 18.75 -7.47 1.85
CA ASP A 436 20.21 -7.38 1.72
C ASP A 436 20.83 -6.40 2.75
N ALA A 437 20.22 -5.24 2.93
CA ALA A 437 20.66 -4.28 3.94
C ALA A 437 20.60 -4.87 5.37
N LEU A 438 19.53 -5.62 5.69
CA LEU A 438 19.38 -6.30 7.00
C LEU A 438 20.48 -7.35 7.26
N ARG A 439 20.81 -8.17 6.25
CA ARG A 439 21.91 -9.16 6.37
C ARG A 439 23.26 -8.53 6.66
N ARG A 440 23.53 -7.37 6.04
CA ARG A 440 24.77 -6.62 6.25
C ARG A 440 24.76 -5.90 7.61
N MET A 441 23.63 -5.30 7.98
CA MET A 441 23.48 -4.52 9.20
C MET A 441 23.49 -5.39 10.46
N LYS A 442 22.86 -6.58 10.39
CA LYS A 442 22.66 -7.50 11.54
C LYS A 442 22.07 -6.76 12.75
N PRO A 443 20.82 -6.26 12.65
CA PRO A 443 20.22 -5.46 13.71
C PRO A 443 20.21 -6.19 15.05
N THR A 444 20.45 -5.45 16.13
CA THR A 444 20.49 -5.95 17.51
C THR A 444 19.60 -5.16 18.47
N CYS A 445 19.10 -4.00 18.01
CA CYS A 445 18.23 -3.11 18.78
C CYS A 445 17.27 -2.36 17.83
N ILE A 446 16.25 -1.73 18.41
CA ILE A 446 15.24 -1.00 17.65
C ILE A 446 15.85 0.19 16.90
N GLU A 447 16.87 0.82 17.44
CA GLU A 447 17.57 1.97 16.84
C GLU A 447 18.19 1.62 15.48
N ASP A 448 18.65 0.38 15.28
CA ASP A 448 19.14 -0.09 13.99
C ASP A 448 18.02 -0.12 12.93
N ILE A 449 16.80 -0.52 13.33
CA ILE A 449 15.64 -0.54 12.44
C ILE A 449 15.19 0.89 12.12
N VAL A 450 15.21 1.79 13.12
CA VAL A 450 14.93 3.23 12.93
C VAL A 450 15.89 3.83 11.90
N ALA A 451 17.19 3.55 12.04
CA ALA A 451 18.21 4.02 11.12
C ALA A 451 18.03 3.42 9.71
N LEU A 452 17.72 2.13 9.60
CA LEU A 452 17.49 1.47 8.32
C LEU A 452 16.31 2.07 7.56
N VAL A 453 15.17 2.27 8.23
CA VAL A 453 13.96 2.91 7.64
C VAL A 453 14.30 4.31 7.13
N ALA A 454 15.14 5.04 7.83
CA ALA A 454 15.57 6.38 7.45
C ALA A 454 16.59 6.39 6.28
N LEU A 455 17.49 5.42 6.23
CA LEU A 455 18.57 5.34 5.25
C LEU A 455 18.13 4.72 3.91
N TYR A 456 17.19 3.78 3.92
CA TYR A 456 16.82 3.04 2.71
C TYR A 456 15.94 3.87 1.76
N ARG A 457 16.54 4.86 1.12
CA ARG A 457 15.94 5.77 0.14
C ARG A 457 17.00 6.22 -0.87
N PRO A 458 16.63 6.58 -2.10
CA PRO A 458 17.56 7.15 -3.07
C PRO A 458 18.36 8.33 -2.47
N GLY A 459 19.68 8.27 -2.54
CA GLY A 459 20.62 9.20 -1.91
C GLY A 459 21.18 8.66 -0.60
N PRO A 460 20.43 8.67 0.53
CA PRO A 460 20.97 8.22 1.83
C PRO A 460 21.41 6.76 1.88
N MET A 461 20.87 5.89 1.03
CA MET A 461 21.21 4.47 0.99
C MET A 461 22.69 4.20 0.67
N GLU A 462 23.40 5.18 0.08
CA GLU A 462 24.85 5.10 -0.14
C GLU A 462 25.65 5.02 1.17
N ASN A 463 25.07 5.44 2.29
CA ASN A 463 25.70 5.38 3.62
C ASN A 463 25.46 4.04 4.34
N ILE A 464 24.58 3.15 3.84
CA ILE A 464 24.30 1.86 4.49
C ILE A 464 25.56 1.01 4.64
N PRO A 465 26.47 0.87 3.65
CA PRO A 465 27.70 0.12 3.81
C PRO A 465 28.55 0.65 4.96
N THR A 466 28.79 1.96 5.04
CA THR A 466 29.57 2.59 6.11
C THR A 466 28.93 2.38 7.48
N TYR A 467 27.59 2.53 7.58
CA TYR A 467 26.86 2.23 8.81
C TYR A 467 27.10 0.79 9.28
N CYS A 468 26.97 -0.17 8.36
CA CYS A 468 27.17 -1.59 8.66
C CYS A 468 28.60 -1.91 9.07
N GLU A 469 29.62 -1.34 8.39
CA GLU A 469 31.04 -1.55 8.69
C GLU A 469 31.40 -1.05 10.09
N VAL A 470 30.92 0.16 10.46
CA VAL A 470 31.17 0.72 11.79
C VAL A 470 30.44 -0.08 12.87
N LYS A 471 29.14 -0.37 12.66
CA LYS A 471 28.35 -1.17 13.60
C LYS A 471 28.94 -2.56 13.86
N ASN A 472 29.43 -3.23 12.83
CA ASN A 472 30.00 -4.58 12.93
C ASN A 472 31.49 -4.57 13.36
N GLY A 473 32.07 -3.41 13.70
CA GLY A 473 33.47 -3.29 14.13
C GLY A 473 34.51 -3.48 13.03
N GLN A 474 34.09 -3.43 11.76
CA GLN A 474 34.97 -3.57 10.57
C GLN A 474 35.67 -2.24 10.25
N ARG A 475 35.10 -1.12 10.69
CA ARG A 475 35.65 0.23 10.55
C ARG A 475 35.54 0.98 11.88
N PRO A 476 36.55 1.75 12.28
CA PRO A 476 36.43 2.58 13.46
C PRO A 476 35.44 3.72 13.27
N LEU A 477 34.79 4.12 14.37
CA LEU A 477 33.93 5.31 14.35
C LEU A 477 34.81 6.56 14.17
N GLU A 478 34.59 7.32 13.12
CA GLU A 478 35.30 8.57 12.85
C GLU A 478 34.62 9.71 13.60
N SER A 479 35.37 10.40 14.48
CA SER A 479 34.91 11.61 15.17
C SER A 479 34.83 12.78 14.19
N LEU A 480 33.67 13.38 14.08
CA LEU A 480 33.49 14.64 13.34
C LEU A 480 33.91 15.83 14.21
N HIS A 481 33.43 15.86 15.44
CA HIS A 481 33.84 16.82 16.47
C HIS A 481 33.38 16.31 17.86
N PRO A 482 34.17 16.40 18.92
CA PRO A 482 33.79 15.86 20.23
C PRO A 482 32.45 16.34 20.77
N THR A 483 32.03 17.58 20.43
CA THR A 483 30.75 18.15 20.88
C THR A 483 29.53 17.45 20.25
N ILE A 484 29.67 16.92 19.03
CA ILE A 484 28.56 16.30 18.29
C ILE A 484 28.64 14.78 18.20
N ASP A 485 29.76 14.19 18.56
CA ASP A 485 29.95 12.73 18.56
C ASP A 485 28.86 12.00 19.38
N PRO A 486 28.42 12.50 20.56
CA PRO A 486 27.36 11.88 21.32
C PRO A 486 26.00 11.86 20.54
N ILE A 487 25.72 12.90 19.73
CA ILE A 487 24.52 12.99 18.92
C ILE A 487 24.54 11.95 17.79
N LEU A 488 25.72 11.67 17.24
CA LEU A 488 25.90 10.79 16.09
C LEU A 488 26.20 9.33 16.50
N ALA A 489 26.43 9.06 17.78
CA ALA A 489 26.77 7.71 18.28
C ALA A 489 25.69 6.69 17.93
N GLU A 490 24.42 7.03 18.07
CA GLU A 490 23.28 6.14 17.72
C GLU A 490 23.19 5.79 16.23
N THR A 491 23.81 6.58 15.36
CA THR A 491 23.81 6.41 13.91
C THR A 491 25.19 6.12 13.33
N GLN A 492 26.09 5.57 14.16
CA GLN A 492 27.44 5.15 13.76
C GLN A 492 28.28 6.28 13.12
N GLY A 493 28.13 7.51 13.64
CA GLY A 493 28.84 8.69 13.16
C GLY A 493 28.25 9.35 11.90
N ILE A 494 27.13 8.87 11.39
CA ILE A 494 26.49 9.38 10.18
C ILE A 494 25.32 10.30 10.56
N ILE A 495 25.19 11.45 9.89
CA ILE A 495 24.00 12.28 10.01
C ILE A 495 22.87 11.61 9.20
N VAL A 496 21.83 11.15 9.90
CA VAL A 496 20.68 10.45 9.31
C VAL A 496 19.40 11.26 9.48
N TYR A 497 19.20 11.86 10.67
CA TYR A 497 17.95 12.48 11.05
C TYR A 497 17.98 14.00 10.95
N GLN A 498 16.83 14.58 10.65
CA GLN A 498 16.63 16.04 10.68
C GLN A 498 16.85 16.59 12.08
N GLU A 499 16.46 15.84 13.09
CA GLU A 499 16.66 16.15 14.50
C GLU A 499 18.14 16.27 14.86
N GLN A 500 19.01 15.44 14.30
CA GLN A 500 20.46 15.55 14.49
C GLN A 500 21.01 16.87 13.91
N VAL A 501 20.51 17.31 12.73
CA VAL A 501 20.89 18.61 12.16
C VAL A 501 20.53 19.75 13.12
N MET A 502 19.34 19.69 13.73
CA MET A 502 18.88 20.69 14.69
C MET A 502 19.70 20.66 15.98
N GLN A 503 19.98 19.49 16.54
CA GLN A 503 20.80 19.32 17.75
C GLN A 503 22.24 19.79 17.53
N ILE A 504 22.84 19.49 16.38
CA ILE A 504 24.18 19.96 16.01
C ILE A 504 24.22 21.49 15.96
N ALA A 505 23.25 22.13 15.33
CA ALA A 505 23.15 23.60 15.29
C ALA A 505 22.99 24.19 16.70
N GLN A 506 22.23 23.54 17.58
CA GLN A 506 22.06 23.96 18.95
C GLN A 506 23.37 23.88 19.74
N VAL A 507 24.02 22.69 19.79
CA VAL A 507 25.18 22.48 20.66
C VAL A 507 26.46 23.13 20.15
N MET A 508 26.65 23.23 18.83
CA MET A 508 27.82 23.85 18.23
C MET A 508 27.73 25.37 18.10
N ALA A 509 26.56 25.86 17.67
CA ALA A 509 26.40 27.26 17.29
C ALA A 509 25.41 28.05 18.16
N GLY A 510 24.84 27.43 19.22
CA GLY A 510 23.98 28.08 20.19
C GLY A 510 22.60 28.46 19.66
N TYR A 511 22.11 27.80 18.62
CA TYR A 511 20.74 28.02 18.14
C TYR A 511 19.73 27.55 19.17
N SER A 512 18.58 28.22 19.27
CA SER A 512 17.37 27.59 19.81
C SER A 512 16.96 26.43 18.92
N LEU A 513 16.26 25.42 19.45
CA LEU A 513 15.74 24.33 18.61
C LEU A 513 14.75 24.84 17.56
N GLY A 514 13.96 25.89 17.89
CA GLY A 514 13.09 26.57 16.91
C GLY A 514 13.86 27.21 15.76
N GLY A 515 14.92 27.98 16.08
CA GLY A 515 15.82 28.57 15.08
C GLY A 515 16.58 27.52 14.28
N ALA A 516 16.96 26.41 14.88
CA ALA A 516 17.59 25.28 14.20
C ALA A 516 16.63 24.60 13.18
N ASP A 517 15.32 24.51 13.46
CA ASP A 517 14.33 24.02 12.48
C ASP A 517 14.22 24.95 11.28
N LEU A 518 14.26 26.26 11.50
CA LEU A 518 14.28 27.24 10.40
C LEU A 518 15.55 27.09 9.54
N LEU A 519 16.74 26.97 10.16
CA LEU A 519 17.99 26.70 9.45
C LEU A 519 17.91 25.41 8.62
N ARG A 520 17.48 24.31 9.21
CA ARG A 520 17.30 23.04 8.51
C ARG A 520 16.37 23.17 7.28
N ARG A 521 15.28 23.92 7.40
CA ARG A 521 14.33 24.14 6.29
C ARG A 521 14.92 25.00 5.18
N ALA A 522 15.67 26.04 5.54
CA ALA A 522 16.38 26.88 4.56
C ALA A 522 17.37 26.03 3.75
N MET A 523 18.16 25.18 4.44
CA MET A 523 19.06 24.20 3.82
C MET A 523 18.30 23.24 2.90
N GLY A 524 17.20 22.64 3.38
CA GLY A 524 16.39 21.69 2.62
C GLY A 524 15.70 22.26 1.38
N LYS A 525 15.34 23.55 1.39
CA LYS A 525 14.75 24.25 0.25
C LYS A 525 15.78 24.89 -0.68
N LYS A 526 17.07 24.86 -0.32
CA LYS A 526 18.18 25.51 -1.04
C LYS A 526 17.93 26.99 -1.33
N ILE A 527 17.42 27.72 -0.35
CA ILE A 527 17.15 29.14 -0.47
C ILE A 527 18.47 29.89 -0.34
N ALA A 528 19.10 30.23 -1.46
CA ALA A 528 20.45 30.80 -1.50
C ALA A 528 20.60 32.07 -0.66
N GLU A 529 19.60 32.96 -0.63
CA GLU A 529 19.62 34.19 0.18
C GLU A 529 19.59 33.92 1.68
N GLU A 530 18.84 32.90 2.14
CA GLU A 530 18.79 32.49 3.56
C GLU A 530 20.09 31.81 3.94
N MET A 531 20.62 30.93 3.08
CA MET A 531 21.88 30.23 3.32
C MET A 531 23.07 31.20 3.45
N ALA A 532 23.10 32.23 2.63
CA ALA A 532 24.14 33.24 2.71
C ALA A 532 24.15 34.02 4.04
N LYS A 533 23.00 34.10 4.71
CA LYS A 533 22.86 34.72 6.04
C LYS A 533 23.16 33.75 7.18
N GLU A 534 22.71 32.52 7.05
CA GLU A 534 22.82 31.50 8.10
C GLU A 534 24.24 30.95 8.26
N ARG A 535 25.02 30.82 7.18
CA ARG A 535 26.40 30.33 7.28
C ARG A 535 27.32 31.20 8.18
N PRO A 536 27.41 32.54 7.99
CA PRO A 536 28.18 33.39 8.89
C PRO A 536 27.70 33.31 10.34
N LYS A 537 26.37 33.31 10.55
CA LYS A 537 25.74 33.20 11.88
C LYS A 537 26.12 31.89 12.58
N PHE A 538 26.08 30.77 11.87
CA PHE A 538 26.51 29.47 12.40
C PHE A 538 27.99 29.47 12.81
N VAL A 539 28.88 29.96 11.92
CA VAL A 539 30.33 30.01 12.19
C VAL A 539 30.65 30.94 13.38
N GLU A 540 29.98 32.09 13.49
CA GLU A 540 30.13 33.02 14.59
C GLU A 540 29.62 32.41 15.91
N GLY A 541 28.47 31.75 15.88
CA GLY A 541 27.94 30.98 17.02
C GLY A 541 28.92 29.90 17.50
N CYS A 542 29.52 29.14 16.61
CA CYS A 542 30.53 28.12 16.90
C CYS A 542 31.79 28.76 17.51
N LYS A 543 32.23 29.89 16.99
CA LYS A 543 33.36 30.62 17.54
C LYS A 543 33.12 31.08 18.98
N ALA A 544 31.90 31.54 19.28
CA ALA A 544 31.49 31.87 20.65
C ALA A 544 31.55 30.68 21.61
N GLN A 545 31.42 29.45 21.11
CA GLN A 545 31.56 28.18 21.84
C GLN A 545 33.04 27.65 21.85
N GLY A 546 33.98 28.41 21.31
CA GLY A 546 35.39 28.04 21.26
C GLY A 546 35.76 27.08 20.12
N ILE A 547 34.90 26.92 19.12
CA ILE A 547 35.12 26.01 17.99
C ILE A 547 35.79 26.78 16.84
N ASP A 548 36.81 26.18 16.22
CA ASP A 548 37.56 26.76 15.11
C ASP A 548 36.66 27.06 13.90
N ALA A 549 36.85 28.19 13.24
CA ALA A 549 36.03 28.65 12.09
C ALA A 549 36.14 27.72 10.87
N LYS A 550 37.34 27.11 10.64
CA LYS A 550 37.49 26.15 9.52
C LYS A 550 36.66 24.90 9.79
N LYS A 551 36.74 24.35 11.01
CA LYS A 551 35.97 23.17 11.40
C LYS A 551 34.48 23.44 11.42
N SER A 552 34.05 24.61 11.86
CA SER A 552 32.67 25.05 11.82
C SER A 552 32.13 25.13 10.36
N GLY A 553 32.94 25.64 9.43
CA GLY A 553 32.60 25.67 8.01
C GLY A 553 32.48 24.27 7.42
N GLU A 554 33.40 23.36 7.74
CA GLU A 554 33.31 21.94 7.29
C GLU A 554 32.03 21.26 7.77
N VAL A 555 31.67 21.46 9.05
CA VAL A 555 30.43 20.90 9.61
C VAL A 555 29.20 21.53 8.95
N PHE A 556 29.20 22.84 8.72
CA PHE A 556 28.08 23.50 8.03
C PHE A 556 27.87 22.94 6.62
N ASP A 557 28.94 22.75 5.84
CA ASP A 557 28.88 22.15 4.50
C ASP A 557 28.33 20.73 4.54
N LEU A 558 28.68 19.97 5.58
CA LEU A 558 28.14 18.63 5.81
C LEU A 558 26.65 18.68 6.14
N LEU A 559 26.23 19.60 7.02
CA LEU A 559 24.81 19.80 7.35
C LEU A 559 24.00 20.21 6.12
N GLU A 560 24.50 21.12 5.28
CA GLU A 560 23.85 21.54 4.05
C GLU A 560 23.66 20.36 3.07
N LYS A 561 24.70 19.53 2.93
CA LYS A 561 24.62 18.31 2.10
C LYS A 561 23.54 17.36 2.62
N PHE A 562 23.44 17.13 3.91
CA PHE A 562 22.52 16.18 4.53
C PHE A 562 21.13 16.75 4.81
N ALA A 563 20.95 18.07 4.89
CA ALA A 563 19.64 18.67 5.17
C ALA A 563 18.55 18.31 4.12
N ASN A 564 18.95 18.05 2.87
CA ASN A 564 18.07 17.56 1.81
C ASN A 564 17.70 16.08 1.98
N TYR A 565 18.52 15.29 2.64
CA TYR A 565 18.41 13.83 2.77
C TYR A 565 18.04 13.40 4.19
N GLY A 566 18.09 14.31 5.17
CA GLY A 566 17.69 14.03 6.55
C GLY A 566 16.26 13.52 6.63
N PHE A 567 16.04 12.48 7.42
CA PHE A 567 14.71 11.90 7.65
C PHE A 567 14.13 12.37 8.99
N ASN A 568 12.82 12.44 9.08
CA ASN A 568 12.13 12.70 10.34
C ASN A 568 12.30 11.48 11.27
N LYS A 569 13.03 11.64 12.36
CA LYS A 569 13.30 10.56 13.34
C LYS A 569 12.01 10.06 13.98
N SER A 570 11.09 10.96 14.30
CA SER A 570 9.80 10.62 14.89
C SER A 570 9.00 9.66 13.99
N HIS A 571 8.96 9.93 12.67
CA HIS A 571 8.34 9.04 11.70
C HIS A 571 9.06 7.69 11.61
N ALA A 572 10.41 7.71 11.53
CA ALA A 572 11.21 6.49 11.44
C ALA A 572 11.03 5.59 12.67
N ALA A 573 11.01 6.19 13.87
CA ALA A 573 10.84 5.47 15.13
C ALA A 573 9.44 4.82 15.22
N ALA A 574 8.38 5.56 14.91
CA ALA A 574 7.02 5.03 14.92
C ALA A 574 6.87 3.83 13.94
N TYR A 575 7.42 3.95 12.75
CA TYR A 575 7.34 2.87 11.75
C TYR A 575 8.28 1.70 12.04
N ALA A 576 9.43 1.94 12.68
CA ALA A 576 10.29 0.88 13.18
C ALA A 576 9.59 0.03 14.26
N VAL A 577 8.79 0.66 15.13
CA VAL A 577 7.96 -0.07 16.11
C VAL A 577 6.96 -0.98 15.41
N VAL A 578 6.25 -0.52 14.38
CA VAL A 578 5.32 -1.36 13.60
C VAL A 578 6.06 -2.49 12.88
N SER A 579 7.26 -2.21 12.31
CA SER A 579 8.11 -3.24 11.72
C SER A 579 8.52 -4.28 12.76
N TYR A 580 8.89 -3.84 13.96
CA TYR A 580 9.25 -4.72 15.06
C TYR A 580 8.06 -5.56 15.54
N GLN A 581 6.88 -4.98 15.71
CA GLN A 581 5.67 -5.72 16.08
C GLN A 581 5.34 -6.84 15.09
N THR A 582 5.44 -6.57 13.80
CA THR A 582 5.22 -7.60 12.77
C THR A 582 6.31 -8.66 12.74
N ALA A 583 7.58 -8.29 12.99
CA ALA A 583 8.69 -9.23 13.13
C ALA A 583 8.54 -10.11 14.38
N TRP A 584 8.14 -9.49 15.50
CA TRP A 584 7.90 -10.20 16.76
C TRP A 584 6.76 -11.23 16.61
N LEU A 585 5.64 -10.84 16.00
CA LEU A 585 4.54 -11.76 15.71
C LEU A 585 5.01 -12.92 14.82
N LYS A 586 5.78 -12.63 13.78
CA LYS A 586 6.31 -13.65 12.88
C LYS A 586 7.30 -14.59 13.56
N ALA A 587 8.14 -14.07 14.46
CA ALA A 587 9.14 -14.88 15.18
C ALA A 587 8.52 -15.75 16.27
N ASN A 588 7.54 -15.23 17.01
CA ASN A 588 6.97 -15.88 18.20
C ASN A 588 5.63 -16.58 17.95
N HIS A 589 4.84 -16.10 16.98
CA HIS A 589 3.53 -16.63 16.59
C HIS A 589 3.40 -16.79 15.07
N PRO A 590 4.30 -17.57 14.45
CA PRO A 590 4.43 -17.61 12.98
C PRO A 590 3.18 -18.11 12.27
N VAL A 591 2.44 -19.05 12.83
CA VAL A 591 1.25 -19.64 12.19
C VAL A 591 0.12 -18.61 12.13
N GLU A 592 -0.17 -17.97 13.25
CA GLU A 592 -1.21 -16.96 13.37
C GLU A 592 -0.88 -15.71 12.55
N PHE A 593 0.39 -15.29 12.56
CA PHE A 593 0.86 -14.17 11.75
C PHE A 593 0.69 -14.44 10.25
N MET A 594 1.13 -15.59 9.76
CA MET A 594 0.99 -15.94 8.35
C MET A 594 -0.48 -16.07 7.94
N ALA A 595 -1.34 -16.67 8.77
CA ALA A 595 -2.78 -16.71 8.51
C ALA A 595 -3.41 -15.31 8.48
N ALA A 596 -3.00 -14.40 9.37
CA ALA A 596 -3.46 -13.00 9.40
C ALA A 596 -3.05 -12.23 8.13
N VAL A 597 -1.81 -12.40 7.68
CA VAL A 597 -1.31 -11.82 6.42
C VAL A 597 -2.11 -12.32 5.23
N MET A 598 -2.35 -13.64 5.15
CA MET A 598 -3.17 -14.25 4.10
C MET A 598 -4.62 -13.72 4.11
N ASN A 599 -5.20 -13.46 5.26
CA ASN A 599 -6.54 -12.88 5.38
C ASN A 599 -6.61 -11.45 4.82
N CYS A 600 -5.62 -10.63 5.07
CA CYS A 600 -5.58 -9.27 4.52
C CYS A 600 -5.39 -9.21 3.00
N ASP A 601 -4.79 -10.24 2.41
CA ASP A 601 -4.55 -10.36 0.97
C ASP A 601 -5.38 -11.48 0.33
N ILE A 602 -6.50 -11.88 0.94
CA ILE A 602 -7.29 -13.07 0.57
C ILE A 602 -7.71 -13.09 -0.92
N HIS A 603 -7.86 -11.93 -1.55
CA HIS A 603 -8.23 -11.80 -2.96
C HIS A 603 -7.04 -11.71 -3.92
N LEU A 604 -5.80 -11.68 -3.41
CA LEU A 604 -4.58 -11.49 -4.17
C LEU A 604 -3.81 -12.81 -4.33
N THR A 605 -4.22 -13.61 -5.30
CA THR A 605 -3.67 -14.95 -5.56
C THR A 605 -2.14 -14.98 -5.62
N ASP A 606 -1.51 -14.00 -6.30
CA ASP A 606 -0.05 -13.93 -6.42
C ASP A 606 0.63 -13.72 -5.05
N LYS A 607 0.01 -12.94 -4.17
CA LYS A 607 0.49 -12.74 -2.80
C LYS A 607 0.30 -14.00 -1.96
N LEU A 608 -0.86 -14.66 -2.06
CA LEU A 608 -1.12 -15.92 -1.36
C LEU A 608 -0.11 -17.01 -1.74
N ALA A 609 0.30 -17.07 -3.01
CA ALA A 609 1.35 -17.99 -3.45
C ALA A 609 2.71 -17.70 -2.79
N VAL A 610 3.05 -16.41 -2.58
CA VAL A 610 4.27 -16.00 -1.85
C VAL A 610 4.19 -16.41 -0.39
N TYR A 611 3.05 -16.15 0.25
CA TYR A 611 2.85 -16.45 1.67
C TYR A 611 2.79 -17.95 1.95
N LYS A 612 2.20 -18.74 1.06
CA LYS A 612 2.21 -20.21 1.15
C LYS A 612 3.65 -20.74 1.14
N ARG A 613 4.49 -20.28 0.21
CA ARG A 613 5.90 -20.68 0.15
C ARG A 613 6.68 -20.28 1.40
N GLU A 614 6.40 -19.07 1.92
CA GLU A 614 7.03 -18.63 3.16
C GLU A 614 6.60 -19.51 4.35
N ALA A 615 5.32 -19.88 4.43
CA ALA A 615 4.81 -20.80 5.42
C ALA A 615 5.50 -22.17 5.32
N ASP A 616 5.65 -22.73 4.12
CA ASP A 616 6.36 -23.98 3.88
C ASP A 616 7.83 -23.91 4.30
N ARG A 617 8.52 -22.82 3.97
CA ARG A 617 9.91 -22.57 4.39
C ARG A 617 10.06 -22.51 5.91
N MET A 618 9.02 -22.04 6.61
CA MET A 618 8.96 -22.01 8.07
C MET A 618 8.49 -23.34 8.69
N GLY A 619 8.20 -24.35 7.88
CA GLY A 619 7.67 -25.64 8.36
C GLY A 619 6.22 -25.61 8.80
N ILE A 620 5.45 -24.60 8.36
CA ILE A 620 4.03 -24.44 8.68
C ILE A 620 3.19 -25.16 7.64
N GLU A 621 2.46 -26.18 8.08
CA GLU A 621 1.55 -26.93 7.23
C GLU A 621 0.31 -26.10 6.87
N THR A 622 -0.06 -26.09 5.60
CA THR A 622 -1.32 -25.50 5.12
C THR A 622 -2.30 -26.61 4.74
N VAL A 623 -3.38 -26.73 5.50
CA VAL A 623 -4.44 -27.73 5.26
C VAL A 623 -5.30 -27.29 4.08
N PRO A 624 -5.54 -28.13 3.05
CA PRO A 624 -6.38 -27.81 1.90
C PRO A 624 -7.81 -27.40 2.29
N PRO A 625 -8.52 -26.65 1.41
CA PRO A 625 -9.88 -26.20 1.66
C PRO A 625 -10.85 -27.40 1.83
N CYS A 626 -11.74 -27.29 2.81
CA CYS A 626 -12.74 -28.34 3.09
C CYS A 626 -14.00 -27.70 3.67
N VAL A 627 -15.17 -27.98 3.10
CA VAL A 627 -16.45 -27.42 3.56
C VAL A 627 -16.76 -27.75 5.01
N ASN A 628 -16.20 -28.81 5.56
CA ASN A 628 -16.40 -29.23 6.95
C ASN A 628 -15.36 -28.68 7.95
N ARG A 629 -14.23 -28.13 7.46
CA ARG A 629 -13.14 -27.66 8.33
C ARG A 629 -12.83 -26.18 8.13
N SER A 630 -12.85 -25.73 6.87
CA SER A 630 -12.47 -24.38 6.53
C SER A 630 -13.52 -23.36 6.95
N LEU A 631 -13.07 -22.16 7.26
CA LEU A 631 -13.91 -20.97 7.38
C LEU A 631 -13.94 -20.21 6.04
N ALA A 632 -14.71 -19.14 5.98
CA ALA A 632 -14.71 -18.22 4.85
C ALA A 632 -13.36 -17.51 4.69
N THR A 633 -12.64 -17.30 5.81
CA THR A 633 -11.30 -16.72 5.92
C THR A 633 -10.30 -17.77 6.41
N PHE A 634 -8.99 -17.48 6.29
CA PHE A 634 -7.95 -18.34 6.85
C PHE A 634 -8.07 -18.43 8.37
N SER A 635 -7.88 -19.61 8.91
CA SER A 635 -7.92 -19.88 10.34
C SER A 635 -6.74 -20.76 10.77
N VAL A 636 -6.50 -20.84 12.07
CA VAL A 636 -5.45 -21.67 12.67
C VAL A 636 -6.11 -22.77 13.47
N LYS A 637 -5.69 -24.01 13.24
CA LYS A 637 -6.13 -25.17 14.00
C LYS A 637 -4.96 -26.15 14.19
N ASP A 638 -4.73 -26.57 15.42
CA ASP A 638 -3.66 -27.52 15.77
C ASP A 638 -2.27 -27.10 15.25
N GLY A 639 -1.95 -25.81 15.29
CA GLY A 639 -0.67 -25.26 14.80
C GLY A 639 -0.51 -25.27 13.27
N ARG A 640 -1.60 -25.42 12.52
CA ARG A 640 -1.63 -25.43 11.05
C ARG A 640 -2.55 -24.35 10.51
N ILE A 641 -2.24 -23.84 9.33
CA ILE A 641 -3.10 -22.90 8.62
C ILE A 641 -4.18 -23.70 7.87
N VAL A 642 -5.44 -23.41 8.12
CA VAL A 642 -6.56 -23.97 7.36
C VAL A 642 -6.91 -23.04 6.23
N TYR A 643 -6.86 -23.53 4.99
CA TYR A 643 -7.08 -22.72 3.79
C TYR A 643 -8.51 -22.20 3.71
N ALA A 644 -8.67 -20.91 3.46
CA ALA A 644 -9.95 -20.21 3.39
C ALA A 644 -10.78 -20.62 2.17
N LEU A 645 -12.08 -20.83 2.33
CA LEU A 645 -12.97 -21.05 1.20
C LEU A 645 -13.07 -19.80 0.30
N GLY A 646 -13.04 -18.61 0.92
CA GLY A 646 -13.12 -17.32 0.21
C GLY A 646 -11.85 -16.92 -0.56
N ALA A 647 -10.73 -17.66 -0.36
CA ALA A 647 -9.47 -17.41 -1.07
C ALA A 647 -9.42 -18.04 -2.48
N LEU A 648 -10.39 -18.85 -2.85
CA LEU A 648 -10.47 -19.46 -4.17
C LEU A 648 -10.81 -18.42 -5.24
N LYS A 649 -10.30 -18.60 -6.46
CA LYS A 649 -10.46 -17.65 -7.56
C LYS A 649 -11.94 -17.39 -7.90
N GLY A 650 -12.33 -16.11 -7.86
CA GLY A 650 -13.70 -15.72 -8.21
C GLY A 650 -14.76 -16.16 -7.20
N VAL A 651 -14.33 -16.53 -5.99
CA VAL A 651 -15.20 -16.86 -4.85
C VAL A 651 -15.13 -15.70 -3.86
N GLY A 652 -16.27 -15.24 -3.37
CA GLY A 652 -16.37 -14.16 -2.41
C GLY A 652 -16.44 -14.69 -0.96
N VAL A 653 -15.84 -13.98 -0.02
CA VAL A 653 -15.88 -14.32 1.41
C VAL A 653 -17.31 -14.38 1.92
N GLU A 654 -18.17 -13.42 1.55
CA GLU A 654 -19.58 -13.36 1.98
C GLU A 654 -20.40 -14.58 1.51
N ALA A 655 -20.15 -15.05 0.28
CA ALA A 655 -20.80 -16.25 -0.21
C ALA A 655 -20.35 -17.49 0.59
N MET A 656 -19.10 -17.54 1.03
CA MET A 656 -18.58 -18.65 1.82
C MET A 656 -19.06 -18.62 3.28
N ARG A 657 -19.39 -17.45 3.81
CA ARG A 657 -20.08 -17.35 5.10
C ARG A 657 -21.41 -18.09 5.12
N LEU A 658 -22.18 -18.06 4.03
CA LEU A 658 -23.43 -18.82 3.91
C LEU A 658 -23.21 -20.32 4.12
N ILE A 659 -22.07 -20.87 3.69
CA ILE A 659 -21.72 -22.27 3.87
C ILE A 659 -21.30 -22.54 5.33
N THR A 660 -20.44 -21.69 5.88
CA THR A 660 -19.95 -21.86 7.25
C THR A 660 -21.05 -21.69 8.29
N ASP A 661 -21.97 -20.76 8.07
CA ASP A 661 -23.12 -20.51 8.93
C ASP A 661 -24.13 -21.69 8.87
N ALA A 662 -24.42 -22.18 7.67
CA ALA A 662 -25.27 -23.36 7.48
C ALA A 662 -24.64 -24.63 8.07
N ARG A 663 -23.31 -24.76 8.08
CA ARG A 663 -22.61 -25.84 8.74
C ARG A 663 -22.77 -25.77 10.27
N GLY A 664 -22.55 -24.56 10.86
CA GLY A 664 -22.47 -24.39 12.30
C GLY A 664 -21.49 -25.41 12.91
N ASP A 665 -21.90 -26.07 14.01
CA ASP A 665 -21.11 -27.09 14.69
C ASP A 665 -21.31 -28.49 14.15
N THR A 666 -22.25 -28.69 13.19
CA THR A 666 -22.58 -29.98 12.63
C THR A 666 -22.00 -30.15 11.24
N PRO A 667 -20.95 -30.99 11.03
CA PRO A 667 -20.39 -31.25 9.72
C PRO A 667 -21.45 -31.75 8.70
N PHE A 668 -21.28 -31.43 7.44
CA PHE A 668 -22.07 -32.00 6.35
C PHE A 668 -21.70 -33.45 6.15
N ARG A 669 -22.72 -34.33 6.01
CA ARG A 669 -22.55 -35.77 5.86
C ARG A 669 -22.24 -36.18 4.42
N ASP A 670 -22.95 -35.58 3.47
CA ASP A 670 -22.87 -35.85 2.04
C ASP A 670 -23.35 -34.63 1.23
N MET A 671 -23.33 -34.72 -0.10
CA MET A 671 -23.74 -33.63 -0.98
C MET A 671 -25.23 -33.25 -0.88
N HIS A 672 -26.09 -34.20 -0.50
CA HIS A 672 -27.52 -33.93 -0.30
C HIS A 672 -27.77 -33.18 1.00
N ASP A 673 -27.09 -33.55 2.08
CA ASP A 673 -27.11 -32.82 3.36
C ASP A 673 -26.59 -31.38 3.17
N PHE A 674 -25.50 -31.24 2.42
CA PHE A 674 -24.97 -29.93 2.04
C PHE A 674 -26.03 -29.10 1.25
N ALA A 675 -26.59 -29.66 0.19
CA ALA A 675 -27.56 -28.95 -0.66
C ALA A 675 -28.91 -28.63 0.05
N ARG A 676 -29.28 -29.43 1.09
CA ARG A 676 -30.45 -29.17 1.92
C ARG A 676 -30.24 -28.00 2.87
N ARG A 677 -29.06 -27.90 3.46
CA ARG A 677 -28.74 -26.91 4.51
C ARG A 677 -28.24 -25.59 3.94
N VAL A 678 -27.55 -25.62 2.80
CA VAL A 678 -26.96 -24.45 2.14
C VAL A 678 -27.86 -23.94 1.03
N ASP A 679 -28.18 -22.64 1.02
CA ASP A 679 -28.82 -22.01 -0.15
C ASP A 679 -27.80 -21.89 -1.29
N MET A 680 -27.71 -22.95 -2.10
CA MET A 680 -26.71 -23.04 -3.18
C MET A 680 -26.94 -21.99 -4.28
N ARG A 681 -28.17 -21.46 -4.44
CA ARG A 681 -28.48 -20.40 -5.41
C ARG A 681 -27.85 -19.08 -4.99
N ARG A 682 -27.91 -18.74 -3.70
CA ARG A 682 -27.28 -17.54 -3.15
C ARG A 682 -25.75 -17.64 -3.15
N VAL A 683 -25.19 -18.80 -2.90
CA VAL A 683 -23.75 -19.05 -3.04
C VAL A 683 -23.29 -18.83 -4.47
N GLY A 684 -24.07 -19.32 -5.44
CA GLY A 684 -23.80 -19.20 -6.86
C GLY A 684 -23.07 -20.42 -7.45
N LYS A 685 -23.36 -20.73 -8.72
CA LYS A 685 -22.81 -21.91 -9.39
C LYS A 685 -21.29 -21.85 -9.54
N ARG A 686 -20.73 -20.71 -9.96
CA ARG A 686 -19.29 -20.56 -10.17
C ARG A 686 -18.46 -20.75 -8.90
N PRO A 687 -18.80 -20.17 -7.74
CA PRO A 687 -18.15 -20.50 -6.48
C PRO A 687 -18.19 -21.99 -6.14
N LEU A 688 -19.35 -22.66 -6.33
CA LEU A 688 -19.48 -24.10 -6.07
C LEU A 688 -18.59 -24.94 -7.00
N GLU A 689 -18.46 -24.56 -8.28
CA GLU A 689 -17.52 -25.18 -9.22
C GLU A 689 -16.07 -25.04 -8.73
N MET A 690 -15.66 -23.87 -8.25
CA MET A 690 -14.31 -23.64 -7.73
C MET A 690 -14.04 -24.45 -6.45
N LEU A 691 -15.01 -24.57 -5.55
CA LEU A 691 -14.94 -25.44 -4.39
C LEU A 691 -14.73 -26.92 -4.79
N ALA A 692 -15.49 -27.39 -5.79
CA ALA A 692 -15.34 -28.77 -6.28
C ALA A 692 -13.96 -29.02 -6.91
N ARG A 693 -13.48 -28.12 -7.75
CA ARG A 693 -12.14 -28.19 -8.37
C ARG A 693 -11.03 -28.18 -7.34
N ALA A 694 -11.14 -27.36 -6.30
CA ALA A 694 -10.17 -27.25 -5.21
C ALA A 694 -10.22 -28.45 -4.24
N GLY A 695 -11.17 -29.37 -4.38
CA GLY A 695 -11.34 -30.54 -3.50
C GLY A 695 -12.01 -30.21 -2.16
N ALA A 696 -12.69 -29.08 -2.04
CA ALA A 696 -13.36 -28.70 -0.80
C ALA A 696 -14.47 -29.67 -0.36
N PHE A 697 -15.00 -30.47 -1.27
CA PHE A 697 -16.01 -31.49 -1.02
C PHE A 697 -15.44 -32.91 -0.81
N ASP A 698 -14.12 -33.13 -0.96
CA ASP A 698 -13.50 -34.45 -0.96
C ASP A 698 -13.84 -35.30 0.28
N GLN A 699 -14.15 -34.67 1.43
CA GLN A 699 -14.54 -35.34 2.65
C GLN A 699 -15.97 -35.92 2.59
N ILE A 700 -16.86 -35.36 1.74
CA ILE A 700 -18.26 -35.77 1.61
C ILE A 700 -18.58 -36.41 0.26
N GLU A 701 -17.74 -36.18 -0.76
CA GLU A 701 -17.76 -36.85 -2.08
C GLU A 701 -16.36 -36.78 -2.71
N GLU A 702 -15.65 -37.88 -2.78
CA GLU A 702 -14.26 -37.96 -3.28
C GLU A 702 -14.15 -37.70 -4.80
N ASN A 703 -15.22 -38.00 -5.56
CA ASN A 703 -15.20 -37.80 -7.01
C ASN A 703 -15.58 -36.37 -7.37
N ARG A 704 -14.59 -35.48 -7.50
CA ARG A 704 -14.75 -34.07 -7.87
C ARG A 704 -15.49 -33.89 -9.20
N GLY A 705 -15.26 -34.78 -10.19
CA GLY A 705 -15.96 -34.76 -11.47
C GLY A 705 -17.47 -35.06 -11.33
N ARG A 706 -17.83 -35.96 -10.40
CA ARG A 706 -19.22 -36.24 -10.06
C ARG A 706 -19.91 -35.05 -9.42
N VAL A 707 -19.23 -34.37 -8.48
CA VAL A 707 -19.74 -33.15 -7.87
C VAL A 707 -20.03 -32.12 -8.95
N LEU A 708 -19.06 -31.80 -9.83
CA LEU A 708 -19.22 -30.79 -10.89
C LEU A 708 -20.41 -31.09 -11.81
N LYS A 709 -20.54 -32.33 -12.27
CA LYS A 709 -21.65 -32.73 -13.17
C LYS A 709 -23.00 -32.72 -12.47
N SER A 710 -23.05 -32.87 -11.15
CA SER A 710 -24.29 -32.91 -10.38
C SER A 710 -24.75 -31.52 -9.90
N LEU A 711 -23.93 -30.47 -10.01
CA LEU A 711 -24.21 -29.16 -9.44
C LEU A 711 -25.53 -28.56 -9.93
N ASP A 712 -25.87 -28.66 -11.19
CA ASP A 712 -27.12 -28.09 -11.74
C ASP A 712 -28.36 -28.72 -11.06
N GLY A 713 -28.36 -30.04 -10.91
CA GLY A 713 -29.43 -30.74 -10.23
C GLY A 713 -29.51 -30.44 -8.74
N LEU A 714 -28.36 -30.33 -8.08
CA LEU A 714 -28.24 -30.00 -6.63
C LEU A 714 -28.69 -28.57 -6.37
N VAL A 715 -28.32 -27.60 -7.21
CA VAL A 715 -28.73 -26.17 -7.08
C VAL A 715 -30.24 -26.03 -7.27
N ALA A 716 -30.83 -26.70 -8.29
CA ALA A 716 -32.25 -26.68 -8.50
C ALA A 716 -33.01 -27.29 -7.31
N TRP A 717 -32.54 -28.42 -6.82
CA TRP A 717 -33.14 -29.09 -5.67
C TRP A 717 -33.00 -28.27 -4.37
N SER A 718 -31.79 -27.69 -4.10
CA SER A 718 -31.58 -26.79 -2.97
C SER A 718 -32.56 -25.61 -2.99
N SER A 719 -32.78 -24.99 -4.16
CA SER A 719 -33.74 -23.89 -4.29
C SER A 719 -35.16 -24.33 -3.95
N ALA A 720 -35.60 -25.48 -4.48
CA ALA A 720 -36.92 -26.00 -4.19
C ALA A 720 -37.11 -26.32 -2.68
N VAL A 721 -36.10 -26.89 -2.03
CA VAL A 721 -36.10 -27.15 -0.56
C VAL A 721 -36.18 -25.84 0.23
N GLN A 722 -35.40 -24.81 -0.12
CA GLN A 722 -35.45 -23.53 0.55
C GLN A 722 -36.79 -22.80 0.33
N GLU A 723 -37.36 -22.83 -0.88
CA GLU A 723 -38.64 -22.26 -1.18
C GLU A 723 -39.78 -22.98 -0.40
N ALA A 724 -39.73 -24.30 -0.32
CA ALA A 724 -40.70 -25.09 0.47
C ALA A 724 -40.62 -24.74 1.95
N ALA A 725 -39.40 -24.60 2.51
CA ALA A 725 -39.18 -24.19 3.90
C ALA A 725 -39.65 -22.74 4.20
N ALA A 726 -39.53 -21.82 3.22
CA ALA A 726 -39.96 -20.43 3.38
C ALA A 726 -41.47 -20.21 3.23
N SER A 727 -42.16 -21.10 2.50
CA SER A 727 -43.57 -20.90 2.13
C SER A 727 -44.57 -21.13 3.27
N ASN A 728 -44.22 -21.69 4.42
CA ASN A 728 -45.08 -22.01 5.56
C ASN A 728 -46.41 -22.75 5.15
N GLN A 729 -46.50 -23.23 3.94
CA GLN A 729 -47.66 -24.03 3.49
C GLN A 729 -47.47 -25.46 4.00
N SER A 730 -48.19 -25.78 5.06
CA SER A 730 -48.44 -27.17 5.40
C SER A 730 -49.17 -27.80 4.18
N SER A 731 -48.55 -28.86 3.62
CA SER A 731 -49.12 -29.65 2.55
C SER A 731 -50.51 -30.11 2.97
N LEU A 732 -51.51 -29.89 2.10
CA LEU A 732 -52.91 -30.32 2.32
C LEU A 732 -53.06 -31.83 2.47
N PHE A 733 -52.01 -32.63 2.20
CA PHE A 733 -51.98 -34.10 2.20
C PHE A 733 -51.07 -34.70 3.28
N GLY A 734 -50.91 -34.05 4.44
CA GLY A 734 -50.34 -34.58 5.67
C GLY A 734 -49.12 -35.47 5.47
N GLY A 735 -47.99 -34.86 5.49
CA GLY A 735 -46.68 -35.50 5.44
C GLY A 735 -45.70 -34.55 4.76
N GLY A 736 -44.79 -33.94 5.49
CA GLY A 736 -43.67 -33.24 4.90
C GLY A 736 -42.79 -34.29 4.20
N GLU A 737 -43.19 -34.79 3.07
CA GLU A 737 -42.38 -35.62 2.21
C GLU A 737 -41.24 -34.72 1.70
N ASP A 738 -40.04 -35.02 2.19
CA ASP A 738 -38.81 -34.46 1.65
C ASP A 738 -38.82 -34.62 0.13
N LEU A 739 -38.63 -33.50 -0.56
CA LEU A 739 -38.42 -33.53 -2.01
C LEU A 739 -37.30 -34.54 -2.31
N PRO A 740 -37.52 -35.54 -3.17
CA PRO A 740 -36.50 -36.58 -3.38
C PRO A 740 -35.22 -35.94 -3.91
N PRO A 741 -34.07 -36.28 -3.34
CA PRO A 741 -32.81 -35.70 -3.78
C PRO A 741 -32.46 -36.19 -5.20
N PRO A 742 -31.81 -35.34 -6.00
CA PRO A 742 -31.41 -35.70 -7.36
C PRO A 742 -30.38 -36.84 -7.32
N ARG A 743 -30.42 -37.75 -8.26
CA ARG A 743 -29.39 -38.79 -8.39
C ARG A 743 -28.08 -38.13 -8.84
N PRO A 744 -26.90 -38.48 -8.21
CA PRO A 744 -25.61 -38.02 -8.66
C PRO A 744 -25.32 -38.44 -10.12
N VAL A 745 -24.78 -37.50 -10.91
CA VAL A 745 -24.42 -37.74 -12.30
C VAL A 745 -23.10 -38.51 -12.35
N PRO A 746 -23.00 -39.69 -12.99
CA PRO A 746 -21.77 -40.44 -13.09
C PRO A 746 -20.62 -39.62 -13.78
N ALA A 747 -19.43 -39.73 -13.25
CA ALA A 747 -18.23 -39.11 -13.82
C ALA A 747 -17.03 -40.02 -13.56
N PRO A 748 -16.02 -40.03 -14.45
CA PRO A 748 -14.76 -40.68 -14.20
C PRO A 748 -14.06 -40.02 -12.99
N ILE A 749 -13.28 -40.84 -12.25
CA ILE A 749 -12.39 -40.31 -11.22
C ILE A 749 -11.19 -39.67 -11.92
N TRP A 750 -10.87 -38.47 -11.53
CA TRP A 750 -9.72 -37.75 -12.08
C TRP A 750 -8.39 -38.38 -11.68
N LEU A 751 -7.48 -38.45 -12.62
CA LEU A 751 -6.09 -38.83 -12.36
C LEU A 751 -5.42 -37.79 -11.43
N PRO A 752 -4.35 -38.15 -10.71
CA PRO A 752 -3.64 -37.20 -9.84
C PRO A 752 -3.23 -35.91 -10.55
N ALA A 753 -2.71 -36.00 -11.76
CA ALA A 753 -2.33 -34.82 -12.56
C ALA A 753 -3.53 -33.92 -12.92
N GLU A 754 -4.70 -34.52 -13.25
CA GLU A 754 -5.95 -33.78 -13.49
C GLU A 754 -6.43 -33.08 -12.21
N LYS A 755 -6.35 -33.76 -11.05
CA LYS A 755 -6.72 -33.17 -9.74
C LYS A 755 -5.87 -31.96 -9.43
N LEU A 756 -4.55 -32.03 -9.65
CA LEU A 756 -3.63 -30.90 -9.44
C LEU A 756 -3.88 -29.76 -10.43
N GLY A 757 -4.16 -30.06 -11.71
CA GLY A 757 -4.51 -29.04 -12.72
C GLY A 757 -5.80 -28.29 -12.37
N GLU A 758 -6.84 -29.00 -11.95
CA GLU A 758 -8.11 -28.41 -11.55
C GLU A 758 -7.99 -27.62 -10.23
N GLU A 759 -7.20 -28.12 -9.27
CA GLU A 759 -6.84 -27.40 -8.05
C GLU A 759 -6.11 -26.10 -8.37
N HIS A 760 -5.11 -26.16 -9.23
CA HIS A 760 -4.39 -24.97 -9.70
C HIS A 760 -5.31 -23.94 -10.38
N ALA A 761 -6.26 -24.42 -11.17
CA ALA A 761 -7.25 -23.54 -11.80
C ALA A 761 -8.11 -22.79 -10.78
N ALA A 762 -8.48 -23.44 -9.68
CA ALA A 762 -9.32 -22.90 -8.61
C ALA A 762 -8.52 -22.06 -7.59
N VAL A 763 -7.33 -22.48 -7.20
CA VAL A 763 -6.48 -21.83 -6.19
C VAL A 763 -5.58 -20.76 -6.82
N GLY A 764 -4.98 -21.07 -7.98
CA GLY A 764 -4.04 -20.21 -8.70
C GLY A 764 -2.57 -20.55 -8.51
N PHE A 765 -2.29 -21.51 -7.67
CA PHE A 765 -0.98 -22.14 -7.46
C PHE A 765 -1.18 -23.57 -6.96
N TYR A 766 -0.14 -24.38 -6.98
CA TYR A 766 -0.19 -25.75 -6.49
C TYR A 766 -0.21 -25.76 -4.95
N LEU A 767 -1.28 -26.26 -4.36
CA LEU A 767 -1.51 -26.24 -2.91
C LEU A 767 -1.23 -27.59 -2.24
N SER A 768 -1.76 -28.68 -2.79
CA SER A 768 -1.70 -30.02 -2.19
C SER A 768 -0.49 -30.85 -2.62
N GLY A 769 0.17 -30.47 -3.70
CA GLY A 769 1.33 -31.14 -4.27
C GLY A 769 1.79 -30.44 -5.55
N HIS A 770 2.88 -30.91 -6.13
CA HIS A 770 3.41 -30.36 -7.37
C HIS A 770 3.45 -31.43 -8.47
N PRO A 771 3.22 -31.12 -9.77
CA PRO A 771 3.26 -32.10 -10.87
C PRO A 771 4.59 -32.86 -10.98
N LEU A 772 5.67 -32.29 -10.44
CA LEU A 772 6.99 -32.88 -10.42
C LEU A 772 7.25 -33.82 -9.24
N ASP A 773 6.36 -33.91 -8.24
CA ASP A 773 6.61 -34.69 -7.00
C ASP A 773 6.85 -36.18 -7.28
N ASP A 774 6.04 -36.77 -8.15
CA ASP A 774 6.17 -38.19 -8.54
C ASP A 774 7.46 -38.48 -9.32
N TYR A 775 8.05 -37.47 -9.94
CA TYR A 775 9.26 -37.59 -10.75
C TYR A 775 10.55 -37.25 -10.00
N GLN A 776 10.45 -36.73 -8.76
CA GLN A 776 11.61 -36.31 -7.96
C GLN A 776 12.71 -37.38 -7.83
N PRO A 777 12.40 -38.67 -7.54
CA PRO A 777 13.44 -39.69 -7.44
C PRO A 777 14.18 -39.93 -8.76
N ALA A 778 13.51 -39.82 -9.90
CA ALA A 778 14.10 -39.98 -11.23
C ALA A 778 14.93 -38.74 -11.61
N LEU A 779 14.44 -37.54 -11.33
CA LEU A 779 15.12 -36.28 -11.58
C LEU A 779 16.43 -36.17 -10.78
N ARG A 780 16.39 -36.51 -9.48
CA ARG A 780 17.60 -36.53 -8.63
C ARG A 780 18.68 -37.47 -9.14
N ARG A 781 18.32 -38.67 -9.62
CA ARG A 781 19.28 -39.62 -10.24
C ARG A 781 19.99 -39.05 -11.47
N LYS A 782 19.37 -38.10 -12.17
CA LYS A 782 19.96 -37.39 -13.33
C LYS A 782 20.68 -36.09 -12.95
N GLY A 783 20.82 -35.78 -11.66
CA GLY A 783 21.48 -34.57 -11.21
C GLY A 783 20.64 -33.30 -11.39
N VAL A 784 19.32 -33.43 -11.63
CA VAL A 784 18.43 -32.30 -11.67
C VAL A 784 18.22 -31.80 -10.24
N GLN A 785 18.47 -30.52 -10.06
CA GLN A 785 18.39 -29.82 -8.77
C GLN A 785 17.08 -29.04 -8.67
N THR A 786 16.67 -28.73 -7.45
CA THR A 786 15.58 -27.80 -7.20
C THR A 786 16.06 -26.35 -7.27
N LEU A 787 15.14 -25.39 -7.45
CA LEU A 787 15.45 -23.97 -7.39
C LEU A 787 16.18 -23.60 -6.08
N ALA A 788 15.73 -24.12 -4.96
CA ALA A 788 16.32 -23.85 -3.64
C ALA A 788 17.79 -24.32 -3.59
N GLU A 789 18.09 -25.52 -4.09
CA GLU A 789 19.46 -26.07 -4.14
C GLU A 789 20.36 -25.25 -5.07
N VAL A 790 19.87 -24.88 -6.24
CA VAL A 790 20.61 -24.05 -7.21
C VAL A 790 20.84 -22.64 -6.68
N SER A 791 19.86 -22.05 -6.02
CA SER A 791 20.00 -20.71 -5.41
C SER A 791 21.02 -20.71 -4.28
N ALA A 792 21.08 -21.76 -3.47
CA ALA A 792 22.09 -21.90 -2.42
C ALA A 792 23.50 -22.06 -3.02
N ALA A 793 23.65 -22.91 -4.04
CA ALA A 793 24.95 -23.13 -4.70
C ALA A 793 25.46 -21.90 -5.47
N ALA A 794 24.58 -21.06 -6.00
CA ALA A 794 24.95 -19.86 -6.74
C ALA A 794 25.49 -18.73 -5.87
N GLN A 795 25.40 -18.81 -4.54
CA GLN A 795 26.03 -17.84 -3.64
C GLN A 795 27.56 -17.86 -3.75
N ASP A 796 28.14 -18.98 -4.13
CA ASP A 796 29.57 -19.14 -4.30
C ASP A 796 30.08 -18.74 -5.71
N GLY A 797 29.18 -18.35 -6.62
CA GLY A 797 29.49 -17.86 -7.96
C GLY A 797 28.58 -18.40 -9.07
N ALA A 798 28.88 -18.02 -10.32
CA ALA A 798 28.13 -18.48 -11.49
C ALA A 798 28.34 -19.98 -11.73
N LEU A 799 27.27 -20.71 -12.04
CA LEU A 799 27.29 -22.14 -12.28
C LEU A 799 26.36 -22.57 -13.45
N VAL A 800 26.50 -23.78 -13.91
CA VAL A 800 25.53 -24.42 -14.81
C VAL A 800 24.81 -25.51 -14.05
N ALA A 801 23.48 -25.48 -14.13
CA ALA A 801 22.63 -26.42 -13.42
C ALA A 801 21.54 -27.02 -14.33
N GLN A 802 20.94 -28.11 -13.88
CA GLN A 802 19.72 -28.64 -14.46
C GLN A 802 18.56 -28.42 -13.49
N LEU A 803 17.51 -27.75 -13.96
CA LEU A 803 16.28 -27.49 -13.21
C LEU A 803 15.11 -28.16 -13.93
N ALA A 804 14.17 -28.70 -13.17
CA ALA A 804 12.89 -29.14 -13.72
C ALA A 804 11.79 -28.18 -13.27
N GLY A 805 10.84 -27.89 -14.18
CA GLY A 805 9.71 -26.99 -13.85
C GLY A 805 8.48 -27.28 -14.68
N THR A 806 7.32 -26.94 -14.10
CA THR A 806 6.05 -26.80 -14.82
C THR A 806 5.92 -25.38 -15.31
N VAL A 807 5.69 -25.19 -16.60
CA VAL A 807 5.55 -23.86 -17.20
C VAL A 807 4.26 -23.19 -16.71
N ALA A 808 4.38 -22.07 -16.02
CA ALA A 808 3.26 -21.27 -15.53
C ALA A 808 2.82 -20.22 -16.58
N HIS A 809 3.78 -19.55 -17.20
CA HIS A 809 3.50 -18.57 -18.25
C HIS A 809 4.71 -18.35 -19.16
N ARG A 810 4.45 -17.86 -20.38
CA ARG A 810 5.49 -17.43 -21.32
C ARG A 810 5.20 -16.05 -21.85
N GLN A 811 6.16 -15.14 -21.74
CA GLN A 811 6.10 -13.80 -22.30
C GLN A 811 7.19 -13.59 -23.34
N GLU A 812 6.83 -13.59 -24.62
CA GLU A 812 7.76 -13.29 -25.69
C GLU A 812 7.97 -11.79 -25.87
N LYS A 813 9.22 -11.38 -26.05
CA LYS A 813 9.62 -9.99 -26.31
C LYS A 813 10.58 -9.94 -27.51
N LYS A 814 10.71 -8.75 -28.11
CA LYS A 814 11.74 -8.47 -29.13
C LYS A 814 12.85 -7.64 -28.51
N SER A 815 14.08 -8.02 -28.73
CA SER A 815 15.26 -7.24 -28.38
C SER A 815 15.36 -5.96 -29.24
N ALA A 816 16.23 -5.02 -28.84
CA ALA A 816 16.51 -3.82 -29.63
C ALA A 816 17.06 -4.14 -31.04
N ARG A 817 17.61 -5.35 -31.23
CA ARG A 817 18.13 -5.85 -32.53
C ARG A 817 17.08 -6.64 -33.34
N GLY A 818 15.80 -6.67 -32.86
CA GLY A 818 14.69 -7.36 -33.55
C GLY A 818 14.60 -8.88 -33.29
N THR A 819 15.57 -9.50 -32.59
CA THR A 819 15.54 -10.92 -32.23
C THR A 819 14.51 -11.19 -31.17
N ARG A 820 13.76 -12.29 -31.28
CA ARG A 820 12.77 -12.71 -30.27
C ARG A 820 13.46 -13.42 -29.09
N PHE A 821 13.00 -13.21 -27.91
CA PHE A 821 13.34 -13.95 -26.70
C PHE A 821 12.13 -14.04 -25.79
N ALA A 822 12.12 -14.97 -24.86
CA ALA A 822 11.03 -15.12 -23.93
C ALA A 822 11.51 -15.10 -22.48
N PHE A 823 10.66 -14.55 -21.61
CA PHE A 823 10.68 -14.84 -20.20
C PHE A 823 9.66 -15.93 -19.94
N VAL A 824 10.13 -17.05 -19.40
CA VAL A 824 9.30 -18.21 -19.09
C VAL A 824 9.27 -18.38 -17.58
N GLY A 825 8.10 -18.21 -17.00
CA GLY A 825 7.86 -18.49 -15.60
C GLY A 825 7.59 -19.96 -15.41
N LEU A 826 8.32 -20.60 -14.50
CA LEU A 826 8.18 -22.02 -14.17
C LEU A 826 7.99 -22.19 -12.65
N SER A 827 7.44 -23.33 -12.27
CA SER A 827 7.37 -23.75 -10.86
C SER A 827 8.05 -25.09 -10.66
N ASP A 828 8.71 -25.25 -9.54
CA ASP A 828 9.11 -26.53 -8.99
C ASP A 828 8.54 -26.69 -7.57
N PRO A 829 8.69 -27.82 -6.90
CA PRO A 829 8.20 -28.02 -5.53
C PRO A 829 8.72 -27.00 -4.50
N THR A 830 9.84 -26.33 -4.81
CA THR A 830 10.47 -25.34 -3.91
C THR A 830 10.11 -23.88 -4.23
N GLY A 831 9.55 -23.59 -5.43
CA GLY A 831 9.11 -22.26 -5.75
C GLY A 831 8.84 -21.94 -7.21
N LEU A 832 8.53 -20.66 -7.47
CA LEU A 832 8.42 -20.10 -8.81
C LEU A 832 9.74 -19.45 -9.19
N TYR A 833 10.12 -19.59 -10.45
CA TYR A 833 11.30 -18.94 -11.01
C TYR A 833 11.08 -18.54 -12.46
N GLU A 834 11.82 -17.56 -12.91
CA GLU A 834 11.77 -17.09 -14.29
C GLU A 834 13.09 -17.41 -15.01
N VAL A 835 12.99 -17.97 -16.19
CA VAL A 835 14.12 -18.27 -17.04
C VAL A 835 14.06 -17.43 -18.30
N THR A 836 15.16 -16.78 -18.64
CA THR A 836 15.31 -16.11 -19.95
C THR A 836 15.67 -17.14 -21.02
N VAL A 837 14.88 -17.21 -22.07
CA VAL A 837 15.09 -18.11 -23.22
C VAL A 837 15.35 -17.26 -24.47
N PHE A 838 16.54 -17.34 -25.01
CA PHE A 838 16.92 -16.61 -26.24
C PHE A 838 16.41 -17.28 -27.52
N SER A 839 16.48 -16.54 -28.62
CA SER A 839 15.89 -16.89 -29.93
C SER A 839 16.13 -18.34 -30.35
N ASP A 840 17.36 -18.80 -30.34
CA ASP A 840 17.72 -20.13 -30.87
C ASP A 840 17.07 -21.25 -30.05
N THR A 841 17.13 -21.14 -28.70
CA THR A 841 16.48 -22.09 -27.80
C THR A 841 14.97 -21.96 -27.83
N LEU A 842 14.43 -20.72 -27.97
CA LEU A 842 13.00 -20.46 -28.04
C LEU A 842 12.39 -21.05 -29.33
N ASP A 843 13.01 -20.84 -30.47
CA ASP A 843 12.49 -21.31 -31.74
C ASP A 843 12.54 -22.84 -31.84
N ALA A 844 13.57 -23.49 -31.25
CA ALA A 844 13.69 -24.94 -31.19
C ALA A 844 12.68 -25.62 -30.26
N HIS A 845 12.29 -24.95 -29.15
CA HIS A 845 11.55 -25.61 -28.08
C HIS A 845 10.23 -24.90 -27.70
N ARG A 846 9.75 -23.97 -28.54
CA ARG A 846 8.58 -23.16 -28.31
C ARG A 846 7.36 -23.96 -27.86
N GLN A 847 7.10 -25.10 -28.50
CA GLN A 847 5.96 -25.97 -28.21
C GLN A 847 5.99 -26.60 -26.81
N HIS A 848 7.22 -26.79 -26.24
CA HIS A 848 7.41 -27.36 -24.91
C HIS A 848 7.43 -26.30 -23.80
N LEU A 849 7.32 -25.03 -24.17
CA LEU A 849 7.28 -23.91 -23.25
C LEU A 849 5.87 -23.28 -23.17
N GLU A 850 4.84 -24.05 -23.50
CA GLU A 850 3.44 -23.62 -23.29
C GLU A 850 3.03 -23.83 -21.81
N PRO A 851 2.14 -22.98 -21.26
CA PRO A 851 1.63 -23.16 -19.90
C PRO A 851 1.05 -24.55 -19.66
N GLY A 852 1.49 -25.17 -18.56
CA GLY A 852 1.10 -26.54 -18.16
C GLY A 852 2.10 -27.63 -18.58
N GLU A 853 3.03 -27.34 -19.49
CA GLU A 853 4.08 -28.29 -19.89
C GLU A 853 5.13 -28.48 -18.79
N ASN A 854 5.61 -29.74 -18.62
CA ASN A 854 6.67 -30.08 -17.70
C ASN A 854 7.98 -30.27 -18.45
N VAL A 855 9.01 -29.55 -18.08
CA VAL A 855 10.30 -29.54 -18.76
C VAL A 855 11.48 -29.65 -17.80
N VAL A 856 12.59 -30.17 -18.32
CA VAL A 856 13.91 -30.09 -17.70
C VAL A 856 14.72 -29.07 -18.50
N LEU A 857 15.28 -28.10 -17.82
CA LEU A 857 16.05 -27.00 -18.38
C LEU A 857 17.52 -27.14 -18.00
N GLN A 858 18.40 -27.00 -18.94
CA GLN A 858 19.81 -26.73 -18.68
C GLN A 858 19.96 -25.20 -18.61
N VAL A 859 20.37 -24.69 -17.47
CA VAL A 859 20.44 -23.24 -17.20
C VAL A 859 21.85 -22.81 -16.83
N GLN A 860 22.25 -21.66 -17.34
CA GLN A 860 23.35 -20.88 -16.79
C GLN A 860 22.79 -20.01 -15.67
N VAL A 861 23.39 -20.08 -14.51
CA VAL A 861 22.97 -19.39 -13.30
C VAL A 861 23.98 -18.30 -12.98
N GLU A 862 23.49 -17.08 -12.86
CA GLU A 862 24.30 -15.93 -12.48
C GLU A 862 23.72 -15.34 -11.18
N PRO A 863 24.54 -15.13 -10.14
CA PRO A 863 24.07 -14.47 -8.94
C PRO A 863 23.68 -13.02 -9.24
N SER A 864 22.56 -12.58 -8.72
CA SER A 864 22.03 -11.21 -8.88
C SER A 864 21.41 -10.73 -7.57
N GLY A 865 22.24 -10.28 -6.64
CA GLY A 865 21.83 -10.01 -5.27
C GLY A 865 21.36 -11.30 -4.58
N ASP A 866 20.18 -11.28 -4.01
CA ASP A 866 19.56 -12.46 -3.36
C ASP A 866 18.85 -13.41 -4.30
N GLN A 867 18.76 -13.07 -5.56
CA GLN A 867 18.12 -13.90 -6.59
C GLN A 867 19.16 -14.44 -7.55
N VAL A 868 18.77 -15.46 -8.26
CA VAL A 868 19.56 -16.00 -9.35
C VAL A 868 18.93 -15.59 -10.67
N LYS A 869 19.75 -15.14 -11.60
CA LYS A 869 19.36 -14.95 -12.99
C LYS A 869 19.61 -16.24 -13.75
N LEU A 870 18.55 -16.79 -14.31
CA LEU A 870 18.55 -18.06 -14.99
C LEU A 870 18.46 -17.84 -16.51
N LEU A 871 19.39 -18.44 -17.25
CA LEU A 871 19.45 -18.38 -18.70
C LEU A 871 19.39 -19.80 -19.27
N ALA A 872 18.34 -20.12 -20.03
CA ALA A 872 18.19 -21.42 -20.65
C ALA A 872 19.23 -21.64 -21.77
N ARG A 873 19.91 -22.78 -21.70
CA ARG A 873 20.82 -23.29 -22.73
C ARG A 873 20.21 -24.46 -23.49
N GLY A 874 19.27 -25.19 -22.87
CA GLY A 874 18.54 -26.30 -23.44
C GLY A 874 17.24 -26.58 -22.72
N VAL A 875 16.30 -27.19 -23.43
CA VAL A 875 14.97 -27.57 -22.92
C VAL A 875 14.70 -29.02 -23.34
N THR A 876 14.31 -29.87 -22.44
CA THR A 876 13.93 -31.26 -22.70
C THR A 876 12.57 -31.54 -22.06
N PRO A 877 11.58 -32.08 -22.77
CA PRO A 877 10.32 -32.51 -22.15
C PRO A 877 10.59 -33.50 -21.02
N LEU A 878 9.84 -33.36 -19.92
CA LEU A 878 10.02 -34.20 -18.72
C LEU A 878 9.92 -35.68 -19.04
N GLU A 879 8.95 -36.10 -19.84
CA GLU A 879 8.73 -37.48 -20.23
C GLU A 879 9.95 -38.07 -20.94
N GLN A 880 10.57 -37.33 -21.85
CA GLN A 880 11.78 -37.72 -22.53
C GLN A 880 12.97 -37.83 -21.58
N ALA A 881 13.08 -36.84 -20.68
CA ALA A 881 14.17 -36.83 -19.69
C ALA A 881 14.09 -38.03 -18.73
N VAL A 882 12.88 -38.48 -18.37
CA VAL A 882 12.65 -39.62 -17.48
C VAL A 882 12.71 -40.97 -18.22
N ALA A 883 12.23 -41.07 -19.47
CA ALA A 883 12.25 -42.29 -20.26
C ALA A 883 13.68 -42.83 -20.45
N ASP A 884 14.65 -41.95 -20.69
CA ASP A 884 16.07 -42.33 -20.80
C ASP A 884 16.65 -42.92 -19.50
N ALA A 885 16.04 -42.62 -18.31
CA ALA A 885 16.46 -43.21 -17.05
C ALA A 885 15.94 -44.65 -16.85
N GLY A 886 14.79 -44.97 -17.45
CA GLY A 886 14.19 -46.31 -17.44
C GLY A 886 14.92 -47.29 -18.38
N ALA A 887 15.37 -46.83 -19.53
CA ALA A 887 16.07 -47.65 -20.51
C ALA A 887 17.40 -48.19 -19.95
N ASN A 888 18.13 -47.39 -19.18
CA ASN A 888 19.39 -47.86 -18.55
C ASN A 888 19.19 -48.86 -17.40
N GLN A 889 18.02 -48.97 -16.77
CA GLN A 889 17.71 -49.97 -15.76
C GLN A 889 17.29 -51.33 -16.34
N LEU A 890 16.64 -51.35 -17.51
CA LEU A 890 16.29 -52.57 -18.22
C LEU A 890 17.52 -53.26 -18.84
N ALA A 891 18.56 -52.53 -19.21
CA ALA A 891 19.81 -53.08 -19.75
C ALA A 891 20.67 -53.82 -18.70
N VAL A 892 20.54 -53.49 -17.41
CA VAL A 892 21.26 -54.12 -16.29
C VAL A 892 20.55 -55.39 -15.78
N ALA A 893 19.26 -55.58 -16.08
CA ALA A 893 18.50 -56.76 -15.65
C ALA A 893 18.55 -57.94 -16.62
N ILE A 894 19.27 -57.78 -17.78
CA ILE A 894 19.41 -58.82 -18.82
C ILE A 894 20.83 -59.44 -18.84
N THR A 895 21.74 -58.96 -18.03
CA THR A 895 23.07 -59.55 -17.79
C THR A 895 23.12 -60.23 -16.43
#